data_045570ffcf2225784a5f0c242af0ef6a
#
_entry.id   045570ffcf2225784a5f0c242af0ef6a
#
_cell.length_a   1.000
_cell.length_b   1.000
_cell.length_c   1.000
_cell.angle_alpha   90.00
_cell.angle_beta   90.00
_cell.angle_gamma   90.00
#
_symmetry.space_group_name_H-M   'P 1'
#
loop_
_entity.id
_entity.type
_entity.pdbx_description
1 polymer ?
#
loop_
_entity_poly.entity_id
_entity_poly.type
_entity_poly.pdbx_seq_one_letter_code
_entity_poly.pdbx_strand_id
1 'polypeptide(L)'
;TSIVLAATIVSSASAMALTASAVENDNAVSAADNNLQRNVQDGVILHAFNWSYKTIKENLPAIAAAGYSTVQTSPVQQPKDYSTSRDVTGQWWKLYQPVSLSVAKNAWFGTKDELKDLCTEAEKYGVKIICDIVSNHMGNESEDTPNVVSSQVKTYDPEIYDNASDYFRNNDIVASDSSVKNVVQGHVTSCPDLKTNSKVVQDKVISLLKECIDCGVDGFRFDAAKHIETPDDGDYASDYWKNITESAGSYYKAKTGDNLYIYGEILNNCGSGRSYSSYTKYINVTDNKTGDSVLANVVKGKASNAANSSYKSGVDASDVVLWAESHDTYEGDSGAGGISNTSKVSDENITKAWAIIAARKDATSLYFARPGAALMGEAAGDITYKSTAVSEINKFHNLFVGQSEKLGAVDNVAYVARGTSGVVLANCDGNEKSVSISGTGLANGTYTDTVSGAKFTVANGVLTGNIGSTGVAVVYNGTTTPRNTCSVESGDFKGDTITLNLGLDNAASGTYCIDNSKPVTYTGDIAIRVGSDYTYGETINLTLTATDGKNTTTTTYKYTKQKSASSGVYVFFASEKRETSSKWKAPYYVYIYDEESSKEETYKASNWPGTKMNYDKATGYYYAEVPTTCIATDADENESESNFDLAHSANTRVIFCDSSNVNSAPRQY
;
A
#
# COMPACT_ATOMS: atom_id res chain seq x y z
N THR A 1 36.55 33.05 20.83
CA THR A 1 35.27 32.99 21.58
C THR A 1 34.67 31.63 21.40
N SER A 2 35.00 30.72 22.30
CA SER A 2 34.44 29.37 22.34
C SER A 2 33.01 29.47 22.87
N ILE A 3 32.04 29.16 22.05
CA ILE A 3 30.65 29.05 22.51
C ILE A 3 30.53 27.65 23.12
N VAL A 4 30.49 27.57 24.44
CA VAL A 4 30.08 26.37 25.17
C VAL A 4 28.58 26.20 24.92
N LEU A 5 28.21 25.21 24.13
CA LEU A 5 26.80 24.81 23.99
C LEU A 5 26.56 23.78 25.10
N ALA A 6 25.92 24.19 26.17
CA ALA A 6 25.47 23.26 27.20
C ALA A 6 24.46 22.29 26.56
N ALA A 7 24.88 21.07 26.32
CA ALA A 7 23.96 19.99 26.01
C ALA A 7 23.34 19.54 27.33
N THR A 8 22.05 19.67 27.48
CA THR A 8 21.34 19.14 28.64
C THR A 8 21.32 17.62 28.53
N ILE A 9 21.85 16.95 29.54
CA ILE A 9 21.73 15.49 29.67
C ILE A 9 20.28 15.24 30.02
N VAL A 10 19.53 14.72 29.05
CA VAL A 10 18.17 14.28 29.29
C VAL A 10 18.24 12.86 29.84
N SER A 11 18.06 12.73 31.16
CA SER A 11 17.84 11.40 31.76
C SER A 11 16.53 10.85 31.20
N SER A 12 16.56 9.66 30.66
CA SER A 12 15.43 8.98 30.01
C SER A 12 14.27 8.59 30.94
N ALA A 13 14.19 9.18 32.13
CA ALA A 13 13.12 8.88 33.08
C ALA A 13 11.88 9.77 32.96
N SER A 14 11.84 10.80 32.11
CA SER A 14 10.67 11.68 32.10
C SER A 14 10.33 12.38 30.79
N ALA A 15 10.90 12.01 29.67
CA ALA A 15 10.58 12.74 28.45
C ALA A 15 10.51 11.92 27.18
N MET A 16 10.50 10.70 27.23
CA MET A 16 9.82 9.79 26.32
C MET A 16 9.62 8.53 27.12
N ALA A 17 8.55 8.51 27.85
CA ALA A 17 7.65 7.44 27.62
C ALA A 17 7.18 7.61 26.14
N LEU A 18 8.05 7.26 25.19
CA LEU A 18 7.66 6.14 24.38
C LEU A 18 7.37 5.07 25.42
N THR A 19 6.16 5.11 25.94
CA THR A 19 5.48 3.92 26.30
C THR A 19 5.83 2.99 25.13
N ALA A 20 6.76 2.04 25.39
CA ALA A 20 6.33 0.72 25.16
C ALA A 20 5.03 0.65 25.98
N SER A 21 3.95 1.16 25.40
CA SER A 21 2.68 0.51 25.50
C SER A 21 3.12 -0.90 25.28
N ALA A 22 3.05 -1.74 26.32
CA ALA A 22 2.79 -3.13 26.07
C ALA A 22 1.82 -3.01 24.90
N VAL A 23 2.26 -3.40 23.69
CA VAL A 23 1.37 -3.75 22.63
C VAL A 23 0.55 -4.79 23.34
N GLU A 24 -0.62 -4.38 23.86
CA GLU A 24 -1.69 -5.31 24.07
C GLU A 24 -1.62 -6.12 22.79
N ASN A 25 -1.56 -7.43 22.93
CA ASN A 25 -1.66 -8.39 21.86
C ASN A 25 -2.97 -8.10 21.10
N ASP A 26 -3.01 -7.03 20.34
CA ASP A 26 -3.78 -6.98 19.14
C ASP A 26 -3.06 -7.98 18.24
N ASN A 27 -3.67 -9.16 18.12
CA ASN A 27 -3.32 -10.15 17.14
C ASN A 27 -3.39 -9.46 15.78
N ALA A 28 -2.31 -8.80 15.35
CA ALA A 28 -2.12 -8.39 13.98
C ALA A 28 -2.06 -9.69 13.19
N VAL A 29 -3.20 -10.05 12.62
CA VAL A 29 -3.33 -11.24 11.79
C VAL A 29 -2.48 -10.97 10.57
N SER A 30 -1.45 -11.76 10.34
CA SER A 30 -0.48 -11.53 9.26
C SER A 30 -1.12 -11.69 7.88
N ALA A 31 -0.44 -11.19 6.85
CA ALA A 31 -0.81 -11.43 5.46
C ALA A 31 -0.99 -12.92 5.15
N ALA A 32 -0.15 -13.76 5.74
CA ALA A 32 -0.21 -15.22 5.59
C ALA A 32 -1.48 -15.81 6.22
N ASP A 33 -1.89 -15.32 7.40
CA ASP A 33 -3.09 -15.80 8.09
C ASP A 33 -4.37 -15.41 7.34
N ASN A 34 -4.36 -14.29 6.61
CA ASN A 34 -5.49 -13.84 5.78
C ASN A 34 -5.42 -14.36 4.34
N ASN A 35 -4.41 -15.13 3.95
CA ASN A 35 -4.14 -15.58 2.58
C ASN A 35 -4.11 -14.43 1.56
N LEU A 36 -3.56 -13.26 1.94
CA LEU A 36 -3.47 -12.13 1.04
C LEU A 36 -2.47 -12.38 -0.08
N GLN A 37 -2.83 -11.97 -1.28
CA GLN A 37 -1.97 -12.13 -2.44
C GLN A 37 -0.86 -11.07 -2.44
N ARG A 38 0.36 -11.49 -2.80
CA ARG A 38 1.51 -10.59 -2.88
C ARG A 38 1.42 -9.63 -4.04
N ASN A 39 0.92 -10.09 -5.20
CA ASN A 39 0.75 -9.27 -6.38
C ASN A 39 -0.61 -8.60 -6.36
N VAL A 40 -0.68 -7.31 -6.68
CA VAL A 40 -1.95 -6.57 -6.78
C VAL A 40 -2.90 -7.25 -7.76
N GLN A 41 -2.38 -7.71 -8.89
CA GLN A 41 -3.16 -8.35 -9.94
C GLN A 41 -3.90 -9.60 -9.49
N ASP A 42 -3.28 -10.41 -8.62
CA ASP A 42 -3.81 -11.70 -8.18
C ASP A 42 -4.76 -11.57 -6.97
N GLY A 43 -4.89 -10.37 -6.42
CA GLY A 43 -5.65 -10.12 -5.21
C GLY A 43 -6.91 -9.31 -5.41
N VAL A 44 -7.45 -8.84 -4.29
CA VAL A 44 -8.66 -8.01 -4.25
C VAL A 44 -8.31 -6.60 -3.82
N ILE A 45 -8.74 -5.61 -4.59
CA ILE A 45 -8.55 -4.19 -4.32
C ILE A 45 -9.77 -3.65 -3.58
N LEU A 46 -9.57 -2.95 -2.46
CA LEU A 46 -10.57 -2.08 -1.85
C LEU A 46 -10.40 -0.67 -2.38
N HIS A 47 -11.36 -0.13 -3.11
CA HIS A 47 -11.39 1.29 -3.46
C HIS A 47 -11.92 2.09 -2.27
N ALA A 48 -10.99 2.69 -1.51
CA ALA A 48 -11.28 3.51 -0.33
C ALA A 48 -11.67 4.94 -0.76
N PHE A 49 -12.80 5.05 -1.45
CA PHE A 49 -13.30 6.29 -2.02
C PHE A 49 -13.53 7.37 -0.96
N ASN A 50 -12.84 8.49 -1.11
CA ASN A 50 -12.92 9.63 -0.18
C ASN A 50 -12.49 9.33 1.26
N TRP A 51 -11.70 8.29 1.49
CA TRP A 51 -11.10 8.06 2.80
C TRP A 51 -9.80 8.85 2.92
N SER A 52 -9.55 9.42 4.11
CA SER A 52 -8.24 9.98 4.42
C SER A 52 -7.21 8.88 4.63
N TYR A 53 -5.92 9.19 4.46
CA TYR A 53 -4.84 8.25 4.76
C TYR A 53 -4.90 7.74 6.20
N LYS A 54 -5.26 8.62 7.13
CA LYS A 54 -5.51 8.26 8.54
C LYS A 54 -6.64 7.24 8.67
N THR A 55 -7.77 7.47 7.99
CA THR A 55 -8.93 6.55 8.03
C THR A 55 -8.56 5.19 7.45
N ILE A 56 -7.83 5.13 6.33
CA ILE A 56 -7.35 3.88 5.76
C ILE A 56 -6.45 3.16 6.75
N LYS A 57 -5.46 3.86 7.31
CA LYS A 57 -4.49 3.32 8.26
C LYS A 57 -5.16 2.69 9.50
N GLU A 58 -6.14 3.38 10.08
CA GLU A 58 -6.89 2.90 11.25
C GLU A 58 -7.73 1.65 10.95
N ASN A 59 -8.08 1.41 9.68
CA ASN A 59 -8.89 0.27 9.26
C ASN A 59 -8.08 -0.89 8.64
N LEU A 60 -6.77 -0.78 8.50
CA LEU A 60 -5.92 -1.82 7.89
C LEU A 60 -6.12 -3.22 8.49
N PRO A 61 -6.24 -3.40 9.83
CA PRO A 61 -6.51 -4.73 10.40
C PRO A 61 -7.81 -5.35 9.86
N ALA A 62 -8.88 -4.55 9.79
CA ALA A 62 -10.18 -5.00 9.30
C ALA A 62 -10.17 -5.25 7.77
N ILE A 63 -9.44 -4.44 7.02
CA ILE A 63 -9.26 -4.56 5.56
C ILE A 63 -8.54 -5.88 5.26
N ALA A 64 -7.42 -6.15 5.92
CA ALA A 64 -6.67 -7.40 5.77
C ALA A 64 -7.51 -8.62 6.16
N ALA A 65 -8.21 -8.57 7.31
CA ALA A 65 -9.07 -9.64 7.79
C ALA A 65 -10.26 -9.91 6.84
N ALA A 66 -10.72 -8.90 6.11
CA ALA A 66 -11.74 -9.03 5.07
C ALA A 66 -11.18 -9.54 3.72
N GLY A 67 -9.89 -9.88 3.64
CA GLY A 67 -9.27 -10.49 2.47
C GLY A 67 -8.87 -9.51 1.36
N TYR A 68 -8.81 -8.22 1.62
CA TYR A 68 -8.27 -7.26 0.67
C TYR A 68 -6.76 -7.21 0.76
N SER A 69 -6.09 -7.53 -0.34
CA SER A 69 -4.63 -7.46 -0.47
C SER A 69 -4.13 -6.09 -0.91
N THR A 70 -5.03 -5.21 -1.32
CA THR A 70 -4.68 -3.88 -1.85
C THR A 70 -5.75 -2.86 -1.49
N VAL A 71 -5.32 -1.63 -1.20
CA VAL A 71 -6.22 -0.47 -1.07
C VAL A 71 -5.88 0.53 -2.17
N GLN A 72 -6.90 1.00 -2.87
CA GLN A 72 -6.82 2.15 -3.78
C GLN A 72 -7.26 3.41 -3.06
N THR A 73 -6.41 4.42 -3.04
CA THR A 73 -6.75 5.75 -2.52
C THR A 73 -7.48 6.59 -3.56
N SER A 74 -8.11 7.68 -3.14
CA SER A 74 -8.48 8.77 -4.04
C SER A 74 -7.23 9.45 -4.62
N PRO A 75 -7.36 10.36 -5.63
CA PRO A 75 -6.23 11.05 -6.23
C PRO A 75 -5.30 11.69 -5.19
N VAL A 76 -3.99 11.47 -5.37
CA VAL A 76 -2.96 11.89 -4.39
C VAL A 76 -2.51 13.34 -4.56
N GLN A 77 -2.87 13.95 -5.67
CA GLN A 77 -2.45 15.31 -6.04
C GLN A 77 -3.19 16.35 -5.23
N GLN A 78 -2.62 17.54 -5.14
CA GLN A 78 -3.29 18.68 -4.50
C GLN A 78 -4.58 19.01 -5.25
N PRO A 79 -5.76 18.85 -4.64
CA PRO A 79 -7.03 19.12 -5.31
C PRO A 79 -7.38 20.62 -5.26
N LYS A 80 -8.17 21.04 -6.23
CA LYS A 80 -8.73 22.39 -6.28
C LYS A 80 -9.71 22.62 -5.12
N ASP A 81 -9.60 23.77 -4.44
CA ASP A 81 -10.48 24.26 -3.37
C ASP A 81 -10.54 23.44 -2.08
N TYR A 82 -9.72 22.35 -1.97
CA TYR A 82 -9.84 21.37 -0.88
C TYR A 82 -8.58 21.17 -0.05
N SER A 83 -7.75 22.16 0.05
CA SER A 83 -6.54 22.05 0.85
C SER A 83 -6.82 21.76 2.34
N THR A 84 -7.94 22.25 2.89
CA THR A 84 -8.21 22.21 4.32
C THR A 84 -9.63 21.83 4.73
N SER A 85 -10.62 21.85 3.82
CA SER A 85 -12.03 21.57 4.14
C SER A 85 -12.45 20.17 3.79
N ARG A 86 -13.14 19.47 4.72
CA ARG A 86 -13.79 18.19 4.50
C ARG A 86 -15.25 18.33 4.08
N ASP A 87 -15.82 19.54 4.17
CA ASP A 87 -17.22 19.81 3.86
C ASP A 87 -17.42 19.86 2.35
N VAL A 88 -17.28 18.70 1.74
CA VAL A 88 -17.33 18.52 0.29
C VAL A 88 -18.35 17.47 -0.11
N THR A 89 -19.28 17.17 0.77
CA THR A 89 -20.39 16.29 0.48
C THR A 89 -21.07 16.71 -0.83
N GLY A 90 -21.10 15.83 -1.81
CA GLY A 90 -21.64 16.11 -3.14
C GLY A 90 -20.69 16.85 -4.10
N GLN A 91 -19.43 17.06 -3.74
CA GLN A 91 -18.42 17.68 -4.61
C GLN A 91 -17.16 16.83 -4.78
N TRP A 92 -17.29 15.53 -4.70
CA TRP A 92 -16.23 14.54 -4.78
C TRP A 92 -15.37 14.68 -6.06
N TRP A 93 -15.94 15.14 -7.19
CA TRP A 93 -15.24 15.32 -8.47
C TRP A 93 -14.10 16.33 -8.41
N LYS A 94 -14.06 17.22 -7.43
CA LYS A 94 -12.96 18.17 -7.29
C LYS A 94 -11.64 17.49 -6.91
N LEU A 95 -11.66 16.29 -6.31
CA LEU A 95 -10.46 15.48 -6.14
C LEU A 95 -9.82 15.12 -7.49
N TYR A 96 -10.64 15.04 -8.54
CA TYR A 96 -10.21 14.82 -9.92
C TYR A 96 -9.91 16.12 -10.69
N GLN A 97 -9.81 17.26 -10.00
CA GLN A 97 -9.36 18.53 -10.52
C GLN A 97 -8.07 18.98 -9.84
N PRO A 98 -6.92 18.30 -10.11
CA PRO A 98 -5.67 18.62 -9.44
C PRO A 98 -5.14 20.00 -9.84
N VAL A 99 -4.48 20.67 -8.90
CA VAL A 99 -3.78 21.93 -9.09
C VAL A 99 -2.26 21.79 -8.95
N SER A 100 -1.76 20.56 -8.91
CA SER A 100 -0.35 20.21 -9.02
C SER A 100 -0.15 18.83 -9.62
N LEU A 101 1.02 18.58 -10.21
CA LEU A 101 1.49 17.24 -10.58
C LEU A 101 2.56 16.76 -9.58
N SER A 102 2.23 16.84 -8.29
CA SER A 102 2.99 16.31 -7.16
C SER A 102 2.05 15.82 -6.07
N VAL A 103 2.54 15.02 -5.12
CA VAL A 103 1.75 14.59 -3.96
C VAL A 103 1.31 15.81 -3.16
N ALA A 104 0.07 15.79 -2.68
CA ALA A 104 -0.53 16.89 -1.95
C ALA A 104 0.32 17.29 -0.72
N LYS A 105 0.55 18.59 -0.59
CA LYS A 105 1.27 19.18 0.56
C LYS A 105 0.35 19.51 1.72
N ASN A 106 -0.90 19.83 1.38
CA ASN A 106 -1.90 20.26 2.36
C ASN A 106 -3.30 19.97 1.80
N ALA A 107 -3.77 18.76 2.02
CA ALA A 107 -5.11 18.32 1.62
C ALA A 107 -5.80 17.62 2.79
N TRP A 108 -7.13 17.69 2.81
CA TRP A 108 -7.93 17.09 3.89
C TRP A 108 -7.75 15.57 4.02
N PHE A 109 -7.47 14.87 2.92
CA PHE A 109 -7.27 13.43 2.93
C PHE A 109 -5.88 13.02 3.44
N GLY A 110 -4.95 13.98 3.51
CA GLY A 110 -3.62 13.76 4.06
C GLY A 110 -2.51 14.44 3.26
N THR A 111 -1.32 14.37 3.82
CA THR A 111 -0.07 14.91 3.31
C THR A 111 0.82 13.78 2.78
N LYS A 112 1.93 14.13 2.15
CA LYS A 112 2.96 13.17 1.72
C LYS A 112 3.50 12.31 2.86
N ASP A 113 3.73 12.91 4.04
CA ASP A 113 4.24 12.16 5.20
C ASP A 113 3.19 11.18 5.73
N GLU A 114 1.91 11.55 5.72
CA GLU A 114 0.82 10.65 6.11
C GLU A 114 0.61 9.54 5.09
N LEU A 115 0.83 9.77 3.79
CA LEU A 115 0.84 8.71 2.77
C LEU A 115 1.97 7.71 3.03
N LYS A 116 3.17 8.20 3.32
CA LYS A 116 4.32 7.34 3.66
C LYS A 116 4.05 6.51 4.91
N ASP A 117 3.43 7.12 5.91
CA ASP A 117 3.04 6.49 7.17
C ASP A 117 2.00 5.39 6.94
N LEU A 118 1.01 5.67 6.06
CA LEU A 118 0.02 4.69 5.63
C LEU A 118 0.69 3.48 4.95
N CYS A 119 1.57 3.71 3.96
CA CYS A 119 2.26 2.64 3.25
C CYS A 119 3.10 1.78 4.20
N THR A 120 3.84 2.42 5.11
CA THR A 120 4.64 1.73 6.13
C THR A 120 3.77 0.87 7.06
N GLU A 121 2.60 1.35 7.45
CA GLU A 121 1.67 0.57 8.28
C GLU A 121 1.04 -0.58 7.49
N ALA A 122 0.66 -0.34 6.22
CA ALA A 122 0.02 -1.33 5.36
C ALA A 122 0.93 -2.57 5.12
N GLU A 123 2.24 -2.37 5.02
CA GLU A 123 3.21 -3.46 4.89
C GLU A 123 3.11 -4.48 6.04
N LYS A 124 2.81 -4.03 7.26
CA LYS A 124 2.69 -4.90 8.44
C LYS A 124 1.55 -5.91 8.32
N TYR A 125 0.52 -5.55 7.56
CA TYR A 125 -0.65 -6.39 7.30
C TYR A 125 -0.57 -7.11 5.95
N GLY A 126 0.50 -6.91 5.19
CA GLY A 126 0.64 -7.44 3.82
C GLY A 126 -0.31 -6.79 2.82
N VAL A 127 -0.81 -5.60 3.13
CA VAL A 127 -1.71 -4.83 2.26
C VAL A 127 -0.88 -3.87 1.42
N LYS A 128 -1.14 -3.86 0.11
CA LYS A 128 -0.54 -2.96 -0.87
C LYS A 128 -1.32 -1.65 -0.95
N ILE A 129 -0.64 -0.55 -1.24
CA ILE A 129 -1.30 0.73 -1.48
C ILE A 129 -1.09 1.11 -2.94
N ILE A 130 -2.19 1.34 -3.66
CA ILE A 130 -2.16 1.93 -5.00
C ILE A 130 -2.87 3.28 -4.97
N CYS A 131 -2.36 4.21 -5.78
CA CYS A 131 -2.85 5.58 -5.80
C CYS A 131 -3.55 5.90 -7.12
N ASP A 132 -4.63 6.67 -7.01
CA ASP A 132 -5.27 7.27 -8.18
C ASP A 132 -4.45 8.46 -8.68
N ILE A 133 -4.24 8.57 -9.99
CA ILE A 133 -3.41 9.58 -10.65
C ILE A 133 -4.21 10.26 -11.77
N VAL A 134 -4.38 11.55 -11.65
CA VAL A 134 -5.00 12.39 -12.69
C VAL A 134 -3.89 13.02 -13.52
N SER A 135 -3.70 12.53 -14.74
CA SER A 135 -2.61 12.97 -15.63
C SER A 135 -3.04 13.35 -17.03
N ASN A 136 -4.34 13.24 -17.31
CA ASN A 136 -4.92 13.71 -18.58
C ASN A 136 -5.18 15.22 -18.56
N HIS A 137 -5.58 15.75 -17.41
CA HIS A 137 -6.04 17.14 -17.27
C HIS A 137 -5.67 17.70 -15.88
N MET A 138 -5.90 18.99 -15.69
CA MET A 138 -5.82 19.66 -14.39
C MET A 138 -7.11 20.44 -14.09
N GLY A 139 -7.21 20.99 -12.88
CA GLY A 139 -8.37 21.77 -12.45
C GLY A 139 -8.56 23.03 -13.29
N ASN A 140 -9.83 23.30 -13.68
CA ASN A 140 -10.23 24.53 -14.34
C ASN A 140 -10.39 25.69 -13.35
N GLU A 141 -10.45 26.92 -13.85
CA GLU A 141 -10.71 28.11 -13.02
C GLU A 141 -12.15 28.07 -12.47
N SER A 142 -13.13 27.83 -13.33
CA SER A 142 -14.53 27.61 -12.96
C SER A 142 -15.27 26.84 -14.05
N GLU A 143 -16.47 26.34 -13.76
CA GLU A 143 -17.31 25.69 -14.74
C GLU A 143 -17.79 26.65 -15.85
N ASP A 144 -17.86 27.94 -15.55
CA ASP A 144 -18.23 28.98 -16.52
C ASP A 144 -17.05 29.37 -17.44
N THR A 145 -15.85 28.92 -17.13
CA THR A 145 -14.63 29.18 -17.90
C THR A 145 -13.96 27.86 -18.29
N PRO A 146 -14.57 27.09 -19.22
CA PRO A 146 -14.03 25.81 -19.63
C PRO A 146 -12.63 25.97 -20.24
N ASN A 147 -11.78 24.97 -20.02
CA ASN A 147 -10.42 24.90 -20.55
C ASN A 147 -9.47 26.05 -20.07
N VAL A 148 -9.84 26.75 -19.00
CA VAL A 148 -8.98 27.77 -18.36
C VAL A 148 -8.35 27.16 -17.13
N VAL A 149 -7.02 27.15 -17.08
CA VAL A 149 -6.23 26.60 -15.97
C VAL A 149 -6.55 27.36 -14.67
N SER A 150 -6.80 26.63 -13.59
CA SER A 150 -7.05 27.24 -12.28
C SER A 150 -5.90 28.13 -11.83
N SER A 151 -6.24 29.32 -11.35
CA SER A 151 -5.26 30.23 -10.71
C SER A 151 -4.57 29.62 -9.49
N GLN A 152 -5.16 28.60 -8.87
CA GLN A 152 -4.56 27.86 -7.76
C GLN A 152 -3.31 27.06 -8.17
N VAL A 153 -3.17 26.70 -9.45
CA VAL A 153 -1.93 26.07 -9.97
C VAL A 153 -0.71 26.97 -9.73
N LYS A 154 -0.86 28.28 -9.78
CA LYS A 154 0.22 29.20 -9.45
C LYS A 154 0.76 29.03 -8.02
N THR A 155 -0.10 28.64 -7.09
CA THR A 155 0.28 28.45 -5.68
C THR A 155 0.93 27.08 -5.45
N TYR A 156 0.41 26.04 -6.07
CA TYR A 156 0.79 24.67 -5.77
C TYR A 156 1.79 24.06 -6.75
N ASP A 157 1.80 24.53 -8.00
CA ASP A 157 2.75 24.15 -9.05
C ASP A 157 3.07 25.33 -9.98
N PRO A 158 3.82 26.35 -9.48
CA PRO A 158 4.11 27.57 -10.22
C PRO A 158 4.86 27.30 -11.54
N GLU A 159 5.64 26.24 -11.64
CA GLU A 159 6.32 25.85 -12.87
C GLU A 159 5.33 25.60 -14.01
N ILE A 160 4.26 24.82 -13.74
CA ILE A 160 3.20 24.54 -14.72
C ILE A 160 2.45 25.83 -15.07
N TYR A 161 2.14 26.68 -14.07
CA TYR A 161 1.39 27.90 -14.29
C TYR A 161 2.15 28.92 -15.17
N ASP A 162 3.42 29.13 -14.85
CA ASP A 162 4.27 30.11 -15.55
C ASP A 162 4.64 29.64 -16.97
N ASN A 163 4.62 28.33 -17.24
CA ASN A 163 4.93 27.72 -18.53
C ASN A 163 3.70 27.01 -19.12
N ALA A 164 2.49 27.50 -18.90
CA ALA A 164 1.24 26.83 -19.27
C ALA A 164 1.19 26.40 -20.75
N SER A 165 1.83 27.15 -21.66
CA SER A 165 1.92 26.79 -23.08
C SER A 165 2.68 25.49 -23.35
N ASP A 166 3.56 25.05 -22.47
CA ASP A 166 4.32 23.81 -22.61
C ASP A 166 3.56 22.60 -22.08
N TYR A 167 2.66 22.84 -21.12
CA TYR A 167 1.89 21.82 -20.43
C TYR A 167 0.49 21.60 -21.01
N PHE A 168 -0.22 22.63 -21.41
CA PHE A 168 -1.65 22.54 -21.82
C PHE A 168 -1.85 22.68 -23.31
N ARG A 169 -2.84 21.96 -23.84
CA ARG A 169 -3.33 22.13 -25.19
C ARG A 169 -4.21 23.37 -25.27
N ASN A 170 -3.83 24.30 -26.11
CA ASN A 170 -4.64 25.51 -26.35
C ASN A 170 -5.60 25.24 -27.51
N ASN A 171 -6.71 24.55 -27.23
CA ASN A 171 -7.78 24.30 -28.20
C ASN A 171 -9.14 24.25 -27.50
N ASP A 172 -10.21 24.51 -28.24
CA ASP A 172 -11.59 24.47 -27.75
C ASP A 172 -12.28 23.13 -28.03
N ILE A 173 -11.52 22.06 -28.21
CA ILE A 173 -12.07 20.73 -28.49
C ILE A 173 -12.65 20.14 -27.22
N VAL A 174 -13.92 19.79 -27.24
CA VAL A 174 -14.57 19.00 -26.19
C VAL A 174 -14.30 17.51 -26.42
N ALA A 175 -13.92 16.78 -25.41
CA ALA A 175 -13.71 15.34 -25.50
C ALA A 175 -14.98 14.62 -25.99
N SER A 176 -14.84 13.78 -27.01
CA SER A 176 -15.91 12.97 -27.53
C SER A 176 -15.38 11.80 -28.36
N ASP A 177 -16.21 10.78 -28.59
CA ASP A 177 -15.86 9.61 -29.40
C ASP A 177 -15.93 9.85 -30.92
N SER A 178 -16.07 11.10 -31.36
CA SER A 178 -16.30 11.44 -32.78
C SER A 178 -15.07 11.29 -33.68
N SER A 179 -13.87 11.45 -33.12
CA SER A 179 -12.58 11.25 -33.79
C SER A 179 -11.49 10.93 -32.78
N VAL A 180 -10.41 10.30 -33.23
CA VAL A 180 -9.22 10.07 -32.36
C VAL A 180 -8.75 11.38 -31.73
N LYS A 181 -8.66 12.46 -32.51
CA LYS A 181 -8.31 13.79 -32.03
C LYS A 181 -9.19 14.24 -30.86
N ASN A 182 -10.51 14.11 -31.01
CA ASN A 182 -11.44 14.53 -29.96
C ASN A 182 -11.34 13.66 -28.70
N VAL A 183 -11.00 12.37 -28.85
CA VAL A 183 -10.78 11.51 -27.70
C VAL A 183 -9.54 11.94 -26.93
N VAL A 184 -8.40 12.17 -27.62
CA VAL A 184 -7.08 12.31 -26.97
C VAL A 184 -6.55 13.74 -26.84
N GLN A 185 -7.27 14.73 -27.37
CA GLN A 185 -6.87 16.14 -27.30
C GLN A 185 -8.02 17.06 -26.89
N GLY A 186 -9.16 16.50 -26.53
CA GLY A 186 -10.32 17.26 -26.07
C GLY A 186 -10.33 17.39 -24.55
N HIS A 187 -10.69 18.59 -24.05
CA HIS A 187 -10.86 18.77 -22.61
C HIS A 187 -12.04 17.94 -22.08
N VAL A 188 -11.82 17.25 -20.97
CA VAL A 188 -12.82 16.45 -20.25
C VAL A 188 -13.47 17.35 -19.21
N THR A 189 -14.81 17.39 -19.16
CA THR A 189 -15.57 18.11 -18.13
C THR A 189 -15.06 19.54 -17.83
N SER A 190 -14.81 20.33 -18.88
CA SER A 190 -14.27 21.71 -18.78
C SER A 190 -12.84 21.82 -18.22
N CYS A 191 -12.16 20.73 -17.89
CA CYS A 191 -10.80 20.72 -17.33
C CYS A 191 -9.75 20.92 -18.43
N PRO A 192 -8.73 21.77 -18.22
CA PRO A 192 -7.65 21.98 -19.19
C PRO A 192 -6.89 20.70 -19.50
N ASP A 193 -6.79 20.34 -20.77
CA ASP A 193 -6.14 19.13 -21.26
C ASP A 193 -4.63 19.28 -21.30
N LEU A 194 -3.92 18.30 -20.73
CA LEU A 194 -2.45 18.26 -20.70
C LEU A 194 -1.91 17.74 -22.04
N LYS A 195 -0.76 18.25 -22.48
CA LYS A 195 -0.02 17.75 -23.63
C LYS A 195 0.69 16.43 -23.31
N THR A 196 -0.07 15.37 -23.09
CA THR A 196 0.41 14.05 -22.68
C THR A 196 1.43 13.44 -23.64
N ASN A 197 1.39 13.84 -24.93
CA ASN A 197 2.40 13.49 -25.92
C ASN A 197 3.72 14.26 -25.77
N SER A 198 3.82 15.29 -24.92
CA SER A 198 5.04 16.04 -24.74
C SER A 198 5.94 15.42 -23.65
N LYS A 199 7.25 15.49 -23.89
CA LYS A 199 8.22 15.00 -22.89
C LYS A 199 8.14 15.77 -21.57
N VAL A 200 7.83 17.05 -21.60
CA VAL A 200 7.72 17.90 -20.40
C VAL A 200 6.64 17.39 -19.47
N VAL A 201 5.45 17.09 -19.99
CA VAL A 201 4.35 16.52 -19.21
C VAL A 201 4.71 15.12 -18.72
N GLN A 202 5.26 14.27 -19.58
CA GLN A 202 5.66 12.91 -19.21
C GLN A 202 6.70 12.91 -18.10
N ASP A 203 7.73 13.74 -18.17
CA ASP A 203 8.76 13.85 -17.13
C ASP A 203 8.16 14.31 -15.79
N LYS A 204 7.18 15.22 -15.82
CA LYS A 204 6.50 15.70 -14.61
C LYS A 204 5.65 14.59 -14.00
N VAL A 205 4.91 13.84 -14.80
CA VAL A 205 4.12 12.67 -14.34
C VAL A 205 5.05 11.58 -13.78
N ILE A 206 6.15 11.26 -14.46
CA ILE A 206 7.14 10.30 -13.96
C ILE A 206 7.70 10.75 -12.60
N SER A 207 7.91 12.05 -12.41
CA SER A 207 8.38 12.59 -11.12
C SER A 207 7.34 12.39 -10.02
N LEU A 208 6.06 12.62 -10.30
CA LEU A 208 4.95 12.33 -9.36
C LEU A 208 4.91 10.84 -9.00
N LEU A 209 5.00 9.93 -9.98
CA LEU A 209 4.97 8.50 -9.71
C LEU A 209 6.16 8.07 -8.83
N LYS A 210 7.37 8.58 -9.10
CA LYS A 210 8.55 8.31 -8.27
C LYS A 210 8.39 8.87 -6.86
N GLU A 211 7.79 10.03 -6.71
CA GLU A 211 7.46 10.61 -5.41
C GLU A 211 6.51 9.70 -4.61
N CYS A 212 5.49 9.13 -5.24
CA CYS A 212 4.60 8.15 -4.62
C CYS A 212 5.33 6.86 -4.25
N ILE A 213 6.17 6.32 -5.16
CA ILE A 213 6.99 5.12 -4.90
C ILE A 213 7.95 5.36 -3.73
N ASP A 214 8.48 6.58 -3.56
CA ASP A 214 9.32 6.96 -2.41
C ASP A 214 8.54 6.98 -1.09
N CYS A 215 7.22 7.15 -1.14
CA CYS A 215 6.34 6.96 0.02
C CYS A 215 5.99 5.49 0.31
N GLY A 216 6.31 4.56 -0.60
CA GLY A 216 5.99 3.14 -0.45
C GLY A 216 4.75 2.69 -1.24
N VAL A 217 4.27 3.48 -2.19
CA VAL A 217 3.14 3.12 -3.07
C VAL A 217 3.52 1.99 -4.01
N ASP A 218 2.64 1.00 -4.17
CA ASP A 218 2.87 -0.27 -4.89
C ASP A 218 2.27 -0.31 -6.30
N GLY A 219 1.51 0.69 -6.67
CA GLY A 219 0.88 0.74 -7.98
C GLY A 219 0.02 1.98 -8.21
N PHE A 220 -0.58 2.07 -9.39
CA PHE A 220 -1.33 3.24 -9.80
C PHE A 220 -2.59 2.88 -10.59
N ARG A 221 -3.66 3.63 -10.34
CA ARG A 221 -4.81 3.76 -11.25
C ARG A 221 -4.67 5.09 -11.98
N PHE A 222 -4.77 5.09 -13.29
CA PHE A 222 -4.80 6.32 -14.07
C PHE A 222 -6.24 6.70 -14.40
N ASP A 223 -6.64 7.85 -13.90
CA ASP A 223 -7.89 8.51 -14.25
C ASP A 223 -7.94 8.88 -15.73
N ALA A 224 -9.13 8.80 -16.34
CA ALA A 224 -9.36 9.23 -17.72
C ALA A 224 -8.33 8.68 -18.75
N ALA A 225 -7.79 7.48 -18.53
CA ALA A 225 -6.76 6.88 -19.38
C ALA A 225 -7.22 6.75 -20.84
N LYS A 226 -8.53 6.61 -21.09
CA LYS A 226 -9.15 6.66 -22.41
C LYS A 226 -8.69 7.88 -23.22
N HIS A 227 -8.50 9.02 -22.55
CA HIS A 227 -8.19 10.30 -23.16
C HIS A 227 -6.70 10.56 -23.37
N ILE A 228 -5.84 9.60 -23.01
CA ILE A 228 -4.41 9.66 -23.24
C ILE A 228 -4.05 8.83 -24.48
N GLU A 229 -3.16 9.36 -25.29
CA GLU A 229 -2.73 8.75 -26.56
C GLU A 229 -2.01 7.43 -26.36
N THR A 230 -2.11 6.57 -27.36
CA THR A 230 -1.34 5.34 -27.52
C THR A 230 -0.46 5.41 -28.78
N PRO A 231 0.55 4.54 -28.93
CA PRO A 231 1.34 4.47 -30.16
C PRO A 231 0.52 4.10 -31.41
N ASP A 232 -0.70 3.57 -31.25
CA ASP A 232 -1.57 3.13 -32.35
C ASP A 232 -2.51 4.23 -32.84
N ASP A 233 -2.45 5.46 -32.31
CA ASP A 233 -3.38 6.56 -32.61
C ASP A 233 -3.06 7.38 -33.87
N GLY A 234 -2.26 6.83 -34.79
CA GLY A 234 -1.94 7.45 -36.10
C GLY A 234 -1.25 8.80 -35.95
N ASP A 235 -1.82 9.85 -36.51
CA ASP A 235 -1.26 11.22 -36.45
C ASP A 235 -1.18 11.79 -35.03
N TYR A 236 -1.85 11.18 -34.07
CA TYR A 236 -1.89 11.58 -32.65
C TYR A 236 -1.10 10.62 -31.76
N ALA A 237 -0.37 9.67 -32.36
CA ALA A 237 0.39 8.64 -31.63
C ALA A 237 1.37 9.23 -30.61
N SER A 238 1.48 8.57 -29.48
CA SER A 238 2.41 8.95 -28.42
C SER A 238 2.95 7.71 -27.68
N ASP A 239 4.23 7.78 -27.28
CA ASP A 239 4.86 6.79 -26.40
C ASP A 239 4.59 7.06 -24.90
N TYR A 240 3.56 7.82 -24.56
CA TYR A 240 3.24 8.17 -23.17
C TYR A 240 3.25 6.94 -22.26
N TRP A 241 2.41 5.94 -22.54
CA TRP A 241 2.27 4.74 -21.70
C TRP A 241 3.59 3.99 -21.57
N LYS A 242 4.31 3.80 -22.67
CA LYS A 242 5.62 3.16 -22.66
C LYS A 242 6.59 3.89 -21.74
N ASN A 243 6.74 5.20 -21.91
CA ASN A 243 7.70 6.01 -21.16
C ASN A 243 7.36 6.04 -19.67
N ILE A 244 6.08 6.18 -19.32
CA ILE A 244 5.59 6.18 -17.93
C ILE A 244 5.86 4.82 -17.28
N THR A 245 5.43 3.73 -17.91
CA THR A 245 5.52 2.39 -17.32
C THR A 245 6.96 1.88 -17.22
N GLU A 246 7.80 2.12 -18.24
CA GLU A 246 9.21 1.74 -18.20
C GLU A 246 9.97 2.52 -17.12
N SER A 247 9.74 3.84 -17.01
CA SER A 247 10.45 4.68 -16.05
C SER A 247 10.04 4.42 -14.61
N ALA A 248 8.74 4.40 -14.33
CA ALA A 248 8.23 4.13 -12.99
C ALA A 248 8.45 2.67 -12.58
N GLY A 249 8.23 1.71 -13.51
CA GLY A 249 8.42 0.28 -13.25
C GLY A 249 9.88 -0.07 -12.96
N SER A 250 10.83 0.48 -13.73
CA SER A 250 12.26 0.29 -13.44
C SER A 250 12.66 0.87 -12.10
N TYR A 251 12.12 2.06 -11.75
CA TYR A 251 12.39 2.69 -10.47
C TYR A 251 11.83 1.89 -9.29
N TYR A 252 10.59 1.41 -9.40
CA TYR A 252 9.94 0.58 -8.38
C TYR A 252 10.70 -0.75 -8.20
N LYS A 253 11.02 -1.43 -9.31
CA LYS A 253 11.74 -2.70 -9.29
C LYS A 253 13.12 -2.59 -8.65
N ALA A 254 13.83 -1.48 -8.91
CA ALA A 254 15.12 -1.23 -8.28
C ALA A 254 15.04 -1.06 -6.76
N LYS A 255 13.89 -0.58 -6.24
CA LYS A 255 13.66 -0.39 -4.80
C LYS A 255 13.13 -1.62 -4.09
N THR A 256 12.23 -2.35 -4.72
CA THR A 256 11.43 -3.42 -4.07
C THR A 256 11.78 -4.82 -4.55
N GLY A 257 12.36 -4.95 -5.76
CA GLY A 257 12.53 -6.22 -6.46
C GLY A 257 11.27 -6.71 -7.19
N ASP A 258 10.11 -6.12 -6.93
CA ASP A 258 8.81 -6.51 -7.50
C ASP A 258 8.46 -5.69 -8.75
N ASN A 259 7.40 -6.10 -9.46
CA ASN A 259 6.88 -5.36 -10.59
C ASN A 259 5.81 -4.38 -10.13
N LEU A 260 5.85 -3.15 -10.66
CA LEU A 260 4.85 -2.13 -10.41
C LEU A 260 3.53 -2.50 -11.09
N TYR A 261 2.40 -2.41 -10.37
CA TYR A 261 1.08 -2.61 -10.94
C TYR A 261 0.48 -1.30 -11.43
N ILE A 262 -0.02 -1.28 -12.67
CA ILE A 262 -0.66 -0.08 -13.25
C ILE A 262 -1.91 -0.51 -14.01
N TYR A 263 -3.00 0.21 -13.79
CA TYR A 263 -4.17 0.10 -14.65
C TYR A 263 -4.76 1.46 -14.98
N GLY A 264 -5.46 1.54 -16.11
CA GLY A 264 -6.10 2.76 -16.61
C GLY A 264 -7.61 2.64 -16.68
N GLU A 265 -8.28 3.72 -16.31
CA GLU A 265 -9.71 3.83 -16.48
C GLU A 265 -10.07 4.07 -17.94
N ILE A 266 -10.80 3.12 -18.52
CA ILE A 266 -11.37 3.21 -19.86
C ILE A 266 -12.84 2.79 -19.79
N LEU A 267 -13.74 3.78 -19.69
CA LEU A 267 -15.16 3.51 -19.55
C LEU A 267 -15.82 3.28 -20.90
N ASN A 268 -16.66 2.27 -20.95
CA ASN A 268 -17.55 1.89 -22.07
C ASN A 268 -16.85 1.42 -23.36
N ASN A 269 -15.87 2.12 -23.85
CA ASN A 269 -15.07 1.82 -25.04
C ASN A 269 -13.89 2.79 -25.14
N CYS A 270 -12.96 2.52 -26.06
CA CYS A 270 -11.77 3.37 -26.26
C CYS A 270 -12.04 4.60 -27.13
N GLY A 271 -13.24 4.76 -27.68
CA GLY A 271 -13.62 5.85 -28.59
C GLY A 271 -13.03 5.73 -30.01
N SER A 272 -13.78 6.19 -31.02
CA SER A 272 -13.30 6.39 -32.39
C SER A 272 -12.53 5.20 -33.01
N GLY A 273 -12.98 3.97 -32.78
CA GLY A 273 -12.32 2.77 -33.31
C GLY A 273 -11.01 2.37 -32.66
N ARG A 274 -10.57 3.03 -31.60
CA ARG A 274 -9.41 2.65 -30.79
C ARG A 274 -9.68 1.33 -30.07
N SER A 275 -8.61 0.63 -29.66
CA SER A 275 -8.69 -0.70 -29.09
C SER A 275 -8.11 -0.76 -27.68
N TYR A 276 -8.72 -1.55 -26.82
CA TYR A 276 -8.17 -1.90 -25.51
C TYR A 276 -6.77 -2.56 -25.63
N SER A 277 -6.54 -3.35 -26.70
CA SER A 277 -5.25 -4.00 -26.94
C SER A 277 -4.09 -3.02 -27.17
N SER A 278 -4.35 -1.75 -27.49
CA SER A 278 -3.32 -0.72 -27.58
C SER A 278 -2.80 -0.31 -26.20
N TYR A 279 -3.67 -0.37 -25.19
CA TYR A 279 -3.33 -0.09 -23.78
C TYR A 279 -2.74 -1.29 -23.08
N THR A 280 -3.27 -2.51 -23.31
CA THR A 280 -2.83 -3.72 -22.57
C THR A 280 -1.40 -4.15 -22.89
N LYS A 281 -0.76 -3.53 -23.89
CA LYS A 281 0.68 -3.62 -24.09
C LYS A 281 1.49 -3.02 -22.93
N TYR A 282 0.89 -2.16 -22.12
CA TYR A 282 1.57 -1.34 -21.11
C TYR A 282 0.91 -1.37 -19.72
N ILE A 283 -0.42 -1.40 -19.67
CA ILE A 283 -1.22 -1.28 -18.44
C ILE A 283 -2.43 -2.21 -18.50
N ASN A 284 -2.96 -2.60 -17.35
CA ASN A 284 -4.27 -3.23 -17.28
C ASN A 284 -5.38 -2.18 -17.55
N VAL A 285 -6.56 -2.62 -17.90
CA VAL A 285 -7.68 -1.74 -18.25
C VAL A 285 -8.95 -2.11 -17.51
N THR A 286 -9.83 -1.16 -17.30
CA THR A 286 -11.15 -1.43 -16.73
C THR A 286 -12.06 -2.10 -17.76
N ASP A 287 -12.87 -3.08 -17.35
CA ASP A 287 -13.97 -3.63 -18.15
C ASP A 287 -15.30 -3.41 -17.43
N ASN A 288 -15.69 -2.13 -17.28
CA ASN A 288 -16.92 -1.75 -16.61
C ASN A 288 -18.14 -2.39 -17.24
N LYS A 289 -18.19 -2.53 -18.57
CA LYS A 289 -19.34 -3.16 -19.26
C LYS A 289 -19.58 -4.60 -18.81
N THR A 290 -18.55 -5.36 -18.50
CA THR A 290 -18.70 -6.71 -17.95
C THR A 290 -19.30 -6.63 -16.56
N GLY A 291 -18.77 -5.81 -15.66
CA GLY A 291 -19.32 -5.60 -14.31
C GLY A 291 -20.76 -5.09 -14.34
N ASP A 292 -21.03 -4.07 -15.13
CA ASP A 292 -22.38 -3.50 -15.35
C ASP A 292 -23.38 -4.56 -15.82
N SER A 293 -22.94 -5.43 -16.74
CA SER A 293 -23.78 -6.55 -17.23
C SER A 293 -24.09 -7.56 -16.13
N VAL A 294 -23.09 -7.90 -15.29
CA VAL A 294 -23.30 -8.80 -14.15
C VAL A 294 -24.31 -8.21 -13.19
N LEU A 295 -24.09 -6.98 -12.73
CA LEU A 295 -24.99 -6.30 -11.79
C LEU A 295 -26.41 -6.17 -12.34
N ALA A 296 -26.55 -5.70 -13.57
CA ALA A 296 -27.87 -5.54 -14.20
C ALA A 296 -28.63 -6.87 -14.33
N ASN A 297 -27.93 -7.98 -14.58
CA ASN A 297 -28.57 -9.29 -14.68
C ASN A 297 -28.88 -9.89 -13.29
N VAL A 298 -28.07 -9.63 -12.27
CA VAL A 298 -28.39 -9.96 -10.88
C VAL A 298 -29.68 -9.25 -10.44
N VAL A 299 -29.76 -7.94 -10.62
CA VAL A 299 -30.95 -7.13 -10.28
C VAL A 299 -32.22 -7.61 -11.02
N LYS A 300 -32.07 -8.14 -12.23
CA LYS A 300 -33.18 -8.66 -13.04
C LYS A 300 -33.48 -10.15 -12.77
N GLY A 301 -32.82 -10.81 -11.85
CA GLY A 301 -33.01 -12.24 -11.56
C GLY A 301 -32.55 -13.16 -12.70
N LYS A 302 -31.59 -12.76 -13.53
CA LYS A 302 -31.13 -13.51 -14.72
C LYS A 302 -29.76 -14.13 -14.51
N ALA A 303 -29.69 -15.15 -13.69
CA ALA A 303 -28.45 -15.81 -13.25
C ALA A 303 -27.58 -16.31 -14.43
N SER A 304 -28.17 -16.91 -15.46
CA SER A 304 -27.40 -17.42 -16.62
C SER A 304 -26.71 -16.30 -17.42
N ASN A 305 -27.30 -15.10 -17.46
CA ASN A 305 -26.66 -13.96 -18.09
C ASN A 305 -25.61 -13.32 -17.18
N ALA A 306 -25.82 -13.35 -15.87
CA ALA A 306 -24.86 -12.87 -14.88
C ALA A 306 -23.59 -13.74 -14.84
N ALA A 307 -23.73 -15.05 -15.00
CA ALA A 307 -22.62 -16.01 -15.04
C ALA A 307 -21.96 -16.15 -16.43
N ASN A 308 -22.09 -15.16 -17.30
CA ASN A 308 -21.45 -15.18 -18.62
C ASN A 308 -19.93 -15.01 -18.51
N SER A 309 -19.17 -15.86 -19.20
CA SER A 309 -17.71 -15.86 -19.16
C SER A 309 -17.03 -14.81 -20.05
N SER A 310 -17.76 -14.20 -21.01
CA SER A 310 -17.15 -13.25 -21.94
C SER A 310 -16.89 -11.89 -21.30
N TYR A 311 -15.70 -11.35 -21.57
CA TYR A 311 -15.31 -9.98 -21.23
C TYR A 311 -15.68 -9.03 -22.36
N LYS A 312 -16.30 -7.89 -22.03
CA LYS A 312 -16.80 -6.93 -23.03
C LYS A 312 -15.70 -6.10 -23.67
N SER A 313 -14.56 -5.95 -22.99
CA SER A 313 -13.35 -5.32 -23.53
C SER A 313 -12.72 -6.13 -24.67
N GLY A 314 -12.92 -7.46 -24.67
CA GLY A 314 -12.36 -8.36 -25.68
C GLY A 314 -10.85 -8.61 -25.53
N VAL A 315 -10.26 -8.27 -24.36
CA VAL A 315 -8.88 -8.60 -23.98
C VAL A 315 -8.87 -9.76 -22.99
N ASP A 316 -7.65 -10.26 -22.69
CA ASP A 316 -7.49 -11.38 -21.77
C ASP A 316 -7.93 -11.03 -20.34
N ALA A 317 -8.39 -12.02 -19.59
CA ALA A 317 -8.83 -11.83 -18.22
C ALA A 317 -7.75 -11.19 -17.33
N SER A 318 -6.49 -11.56 -17.53
CA SER A 318 -5.34 -11.00 -16.80
C SER A 318 -5.10 -9.52 -17.03
N ASP A 319 -5.70 -8.95 -18.08
CA ASP A 319 -5.50 -7.56 -18.46
C ASP A 319 -6.64 -6.65 -17.96
N VAL A 320 -7.65 -7.21 -17.27
CA VAL A 320 -8.83 -6.44 -16.88
C VAL A 320 -8.97 -6.26 -15.36
N VAL A 321 -9.52 -5.10 -14.99
CA VAL A 321 -10.02 -4.80 -13.66
C VAL A 321 -11.54 -4.79 -13.70
N LEU A 322 -12.18 -5.53 -12.78
CA LEU A 322 -13.63 -5.69 -12.70
C LEU A 322 -14.17 -5.18 -11.36
N TRP A 323 -15.37 -4.59 -11.42
CA TRP A 323 -16.15 -4.18 -10.25
C TRP A 323 -17.63 -4.43 -10.44
N ALA A 324 -18.40 -4.46 -9.35
CA ALA A 324 -19.84 -4.49 -9.40
C ALA A 324 -20.45 -3.08 -9.60
N GLU A 325 -19.79 -2.08 -9.01
CA GLU A 325 -20.10 -0.66 -9.14
C GLU A 325 -18.81 0.16 -8.97
N SER A 326 -18.81 1.40 -9.44
CA SER A 326 -17.76 2.39 -9.22
C SER A 326 -18.31 3.61 -8.48
N HIS A 327 -17.43 4.53 -8.06
CA HIS A 327 -17.81 5.81 -7.51
C HIS A 327 -18.70 6.62 -8.48
N ASP A 328 -18.41 6.60 -9.79
CA ASP A 328 -19.21 7.30 -10.82
C ASP A 328 -20.63 6.77 -10.90
N THR A 329 -20.78 5.44 -10.98
CA THR A 329 -22.13 4.84 -11.03
C THR A 329 -22.89 5.02 -9.72
N TYR A 330 -22.20 5.02 -8.58
CA TYR A 330 -22.78 5.27 -7.27
C TYR A 330 -23.29 6.71 -7.13
N GLU A 331 -22.49 7.68 -7.55
CA GLU A 331 -22.84 9.12 -7.54
C GLU A 331 -23.83 9.50 -8.66
N GLY A 332 -24.12 8.61 -9.59
CA GLY A 332 -25.15 8.77 -10.59
C GLY A 332 -24.67 9.42 -11.88
N ASP A 333 -23.38 9.33 -12.21
CA ASP A 333 -22.85 9.78 -13.48
C ASP A 333 -23.38 8.89 -14.62
N SER A 334 -24.22 9.47 -15.47
CA SER A 334 -24.80 8.78 -16.63
C SER A 334 -23.75 8.43 -17.71
N GLY A 335 -22.61 9.08 -17.71
CA GLY A 335 -21.48 8.81 -18.60
C GLY A 335 -20.73 7.53 -18.25
N ALA A 336 -20.84 7.06 -17.00
CA ALA A 336 -20.14 5.87 -16.52
C ALA A 336 -20.68 4.55 -17.09
N GLY A 337 -21.89 4.54 -17.69
CA GLY A 337 -22.52 3.33 -18.26
C GLY A 337 -23.25 2.47 -17.23
N GLY A 338 -23.73 1.31 -17.67
CA GLY A 338 -24.38 0.32 -16.81
C GLY A 338 -25.69 0.78 -16.15
N ILE A 339 -25.87 0.45 -14.88
CA ILE A 339 -26.92 1.01 -14.03
C ILE A 339 -26.39 2.33 -13.49
N SER A 340 -26.84 3.43 -14.06
CA SER A 340 -26.56 4.74 -13.48
C SER A 340 -27.27 4.88 -12.12
N ASN A 341 -26.58 5.46 -11.14
CA ASN A 341 -27.08 5.63 -9.79
C ASN A 341 -27.25 4.29 -9.03
N THR A 342 -26.15 3.56 -8.88
CA THR A 342 -26.13 2.28 -8.15
C THR A 342 -26.36 2.45 -6.65
N SER A 343 -26.32 3.69 -6.11
CA SER A 343 -26.73 3.96 -4.71
C SER A 343 -28.17 3.51 -4.40
N LYS A 344 -29.00 3.32 -5.43
CA LYS A 344 -30.36 2.77 -5.31
C LYS A 344 -30.44 1.25 -5.39
N VAL A 345 -29.33 0.59 -5.71
CA VAL A 345 -29.24 -0.87 -5.70
C VAL A 345 -28.93 -1.33 -4.28
N SER A 346 -29.66 -2.34 -3.81
CA SER A 346 -29.47 -2.85 -2.44
C SER A 346 -28.09 -3.52 -2.27
N ASP A 347 -27.56 -3.47 -1.04
CA ASP A 347 -26.27 -4.09 -0.70
C ASP A 347 -26.27 -5.59 -0.95
N GLU A 348 -27.41 -6.27 -0.81
CA GLU A 348 -27.55 -7.69 -1.15
C GLU A 348 -27.31 -7.94 -2.64
N ASN A 349 -27.83 -7.09 -3.53
CA ASN A 349 -27.61 -7.25 -4.98
C ASN A 349 -26.19 -6.89 -5.38
N ILE A 350 -25.56 -5.90 -4.76
CA ILE A 350 -24.13 -5.61 -4.92
C ILE A 350 -23.31 -6.81 -4.46
N THR A 351 -23.60 -7.38 -3.29
CA THR A 351 -22.90 -8.55 -2.76
C THR A 351 -23.03 -9.77 -3.66
N LYS A 352 -24.21 -10.01 -4.25
CA LYS A 352 -24.44 -11.09 -5.23
C LYS A 352 -23.67 -10.87 -6.53
N ALA A 353 -23.64 -9.63 -7.03
CA ALA A 353 -22.83 -9.29 -8.22
C ALA A 353 -21.33 -9.45 -7.91
N TRP A 354 -20.91 -8.99 -6.73
CA TRP A 354 -19.54 -9.15 -6.24
C TRP A 354 -19.13 -10.62 -6.15
N ALA A 355 -20.01 -11.48 -5.64
CA ALA A 355 -19.76 -12.92 -5.54
C ALA A 355 -19.44 -13.54 -6.91
N ILE A 356 -20.10 -13.09 -7.99
CA ILE A 356 -19.83 -13.56 -9.33
C ILE A 356 -18.53 -12.96 -9.88
N ILE A 357 -18.29 -11.66 -9.66
CA ILE A 357 -17.14 -10.92 -10.19
C ILE A 357 -15.85 -11.36 -9.50
N ALA A 358 -15.81 -11.31 -8.17
CA ALA A 358 -14.59 -11.62 -7.45
C ALA A 358 -14.20 -13.09 -7.48
N ALA A 359 -15.14 -14.01 -7.69
CA ALA A 359 -14.82 -15.42 -7.85
C ALA A 359 -14.20 -15.77 -9.22
N ARG A 360 -14.12 -14.81 -10.17
CA ARG A 360 -13.57 -15.03 -11.53
C ARG A 360 -12.07 -15.32 -11.49
N LYS A 361 -11.62 -16.06 -12.50
CA LYS A 361 -10.22 -16.40 -12.70
C LYS A 361 -9.48 -15.24 -13.40
N ASP A 362 -8.25 -14.98 -12.96
CA ASP A 362 -7.24 -14.11 -13.58
C ASP A 362 -7.58 -12.60 -13.66
N ALA A 363 -8.83 -12.18 -13.55
CA ALA A 363 -9.20 -10.78 -13.53
C ALA A 363 -8.91 -10.15 -12.16
N THR A 364 -8.35 -8.94 -12.15
CA THR A 364 -8.19 -8.18 -10.91
C THR A 364 -9.54 -7.67 -10.44
N SER A 365 -9.90 -7.95 -9.20
CA SER A 365 -11.20 -7.60 -8.64
C SER A 365 -11.12 -6.36 -7.77
N LEU A 366 -11.99 -5.37 -8.02
CA LEU A 366 -12.05 -4.11 -7.28
C LEU A 366 -13.41 -3.94 -6.63
N TYR A 367 -13.42 -3.85 -5.30
CA TYR A 367 -14.62 -3.56 -4.51
C TYR A 367 -14.68 -2.07 -4.19
N PHE A 368 -15.77 -1.41 -4.56
CA PHE A 368 -16.03 -0.03 -4.20
C PHE A 368 -16.62 0.05 -2.79
N ALA A 369 -15.92 0.71 -1.87
CA ALA A 369 -16.42 0.98 -0.52
C ALA A 369 -17.40 2.15 -0.57
N ARG A 370 -18.70 1.87 -0.45
CA ARG A 370 -19.73 2.92 -0.43
C ARG A 370 -19.47 3.92 0.69
N PRO A 371 -19.63 5.23 0.44
CA PRO A 371 -19.48 6.23 1.49
C PRO A 371 -20.61 6.10 2.52
N GLY A 372 -20.27 5.89 3.79
CA GLY A 372 -21.24 5.74 4.88
C GLY A 372 -21.41 6.99 5.73
N ALA A 373 -20.51 7.97 5.61
CA ALA A 373 -20.50 9.17 6.43
C ALA A 373 -21.01 10.39 5.67
N ALA A 374 -21.52 11.35 6.42
CA ALA A 374 -21.93 12.64 5.88
C ALA A 374 -20.75 13.46 5.34
N LEU A 375 -19.55 13.29 5.93
CA LEU A 375 -18.33 13.98 5.52
C LEU A 375 -17.31 13.00 4.94
N MET A 376 -16.64 13.41 3.86
CA MET A 376 -15.54 12.65 3.26
C MET A 376 -14.39 12.46 4.25
N GLY A 377 -13.80 11.26 4.26
CA GLY A 377 -12.60 10.95 5.04
C GLY A 377 -12.79 10.80 6.54
N GLU A 378 -13.99 10.97 7.08
CA GLU A 378 -14.25 10.81 8.51
C GLU A 378 -14.58 9.37 8.92
N ALA A 379 -15.19 8.62 8.02
CA ALA A 379 -15.51 7.21 8.25
C ALA A 379 -15.00 6.34 7.11
N ALA A 380 -14.85 5.06 7.41
CA ALA A 380 -14.41 4.05 6.46
C ALA A 380 -15.57 3.52 5.61
N GLY A 381 -16.40 4.37 5.05
CA GLY A 381 -17.57 3.98 4.28
C GLY A 381 -18.64 3.28 5.15
N ASP A 382 -19.55 2.55 4.51
CA ASP A 382 -20.41 1.63 5.23
C ASP A 382 -19.68 0.33 5.60
N ILE A 383 -20.27 -0.51 6.42
CA ILE A 383 -19.64 -1.74 6.91
C ILE A 383 -19.72 -2.90 5.91
N THR A 384 -20.36 -2.74 4.75
CA THR A 384 -20.64 -3.82 3.79
C THR A 384 -19.33 -4.40 3.23
N TYR A 385 -18.31 -3.56 3.04
CA TYR A 385 -17.00 -4.00 2.54
C TYR A 385 -16.32 -5.07 3.42
N LYS A 386 -16.67 -5.16 4.69
CA LYS A 386 -16.17 -6.15 5.66
C LYS A 386 -17.26 -7.07 6.23
N SER A 387 -18.43 -7.14 5.57
CA SER A 387 -19.44 -8.13 5.92
C SER A 387 -18.90 -9.54 5.74
N THR A 388 -19.46 -10.51 6.47
CA THR A 388 -19.03 -11.92 6.35
C THR A 388 -19.08 -12.41 4.92
N ALA A 389 -20.15 -12.10 4.17
CA ALA A 389 -20.30 -12.55 2.79
C ALA A 389 -19.19 -11.97 1.89
N VAL A 390 -18.96 -10.66 1.93
CA VAL A 390 -17.92 -10.00 1.12
C VAL A 390 -16.52 -10.52 1.52
N SER A 391 -16.25 -10.63 2.81
CA SER A 391 -14.96 -11.13 3.30
C SER A 391 -14.68 -12.57 2.84
N GLU A 392 -15.66 -13.46 2.92
CA GLU A 392 -15.48 -14.85 2.49
C GLU A 392 -15.36 -14.99 0.97
N ILE A 393 -16.02 -14.13 0.18
CA ILE A 393 -15.81 -14.04 -1.27
C ILE A 393 -14.37 -13.61 -1.58
N ASN A 394 -13.85 -12.59 -0.91
CA ASN A 394 -12.48 -12.10 -1.10
C ASN A 394 -11.45 -13.18 -0.74
N LYS A 395 -11.65 -13.87 0.39
CA LYS A 395 -10.80 -14.99 0.80
C LYS A 395 -10.84 -16.13 -0.20
N PHE A 396 -12.03 -16.45 -0.75
CA PHE A 396 -12.18 -17.42 -1.82
C PHE A 396 -11.37 -17.03 -3.05
N HIS A 397 -11.46 -15.76 -3.50
CA HIS A 397 -10.64 -15.26 -4.61
C HIS A 397 -9.16 -15.56 -4.36
N ASN A 398 -8.64 -15.13 -3.22
CA ASN A 398 -7.23 -15.30 -2.86
C ASN A 398 -6.80 -16.78 -2.80
N LEU A 399 -7.65 -17.66 -2.26
CA LEU A 399 -7.36 -19.08 -2.13
C LEU A 399 -7.29 -19.81 -3.45
N PHE A 400 -8.05 -19.37 -4.44
CA PHE A 400 -8.22 -20.08 -5.70
C PHE A 400 -7.46 -19.44 -6.87
N VAL A 401 -6.52 -18.55 -6.62
CA VAL A 401 -5.62 -18.00 -7.65
C VAL A 401 -4.95 -19.15 -8.43
N GLY A 402 -4.91 -19.01 -9.75
CA GLY A 402 -4.34 -20.01 -10.66
C GLY A 402 -5.20 -21.26 -10.91
N GLN A 403 -6.29 -21.47 -10.17
CA GLN A 403 -7.17 -22.63 -10.39
C GLN A 403 -8.08 -22.42 -11.61
N SER A 404 -8.44 -23.51 -12.28
CA SER A 404 -9.38 -23.47 -13.43
C SER A 404 -10.74 -22.91 -13.01
N GLU A 405 -11.42 -22.27 -13.96
CA GLU A 405 -12.74 -21.68 -13.77
C GLU A 405 -13.82 -22.45 -14.50
N LYS A 406 -15.00 -22.55 -13.90
CA LYS A 406 -16.23 -23.03 -14.54
C LYS A 406 -17.41 -22.21 -14.06
N LEU A 407 -18.09 -21.56 -15.00
CA LEU A 407 -19.27 -20.74 -14.74
C LEU A 407 -20.52 -21.40 -15.24
N GLY A 408 -21.65 -21.12 -14.58
CA GLY A 408 -22.97 -21.55 -15.03
C GLY A 408 -24.09 -21.03 -14.12
N ALA A 409 -25.29 -21.46 -14.43
CA ALA A 409 -26.47 -21.16 -13.63
C ALA A 409 -27.48 -22.29 -13.67
N VAL A 410 -28.18 -22.50 -12.56
CA VAL A 410 -29.30 -23.43 -12.42
C VAL A 410 -30.36 -22.74 -11.57
N ASP A 411 -31.63 -22.76 -12.00
CA ASP A 411 -32.78 -22.21 -11.24
C ASP A 411 -32.54 -20.80 -10.66
N ASN A 412 -32.06 -19.88 -11.46
CA ASN A 412 -31.69 -18.53 -11.08
C ASN A 412 -30.57 -18.40 -10.03
N VAL A 413 -29.81 -19.46 -9.78
CA VAL A 413 -28.57 -19.42 -9.03
C VAL A 413 -27.40 -19.43 -9.99
N ALA A 414 -26.62 -18.34 -10.00
CA ALA A 414 -25.35 -18.28 -10.72
C ALA A 414 -24.26 -18.97 -9.86
N TYR A 415 -23.29 -19.63 -10.52
CA TYR A 415 -22.15 -20.19 -9.83
C TYR A 415 -20.84 -19.95 -10.56
N VAL A 416 -19.79 -19.80 -9.78
CA VAL A 416 -18.40 -19.78 -10.23
C VAL A 416 -17.65 -20.84 -9.44
N ALA A 417 -17.31 -21.95 -10.09
CA ALA A 417 -16.51 -23.01 -9.50
C ALA A 417 -15.02 -22.83 -9.86
N ARG A 418 -14.16 -23.12 -8.90
CA ARG A 418 -12.70 -23.01 -9.05
C ARG A 418 -12.05 -24.36 -8.74
N GLY A 419 -11.25 -24.86 -9.68
CA GLY A 419 -10.69 -26.20 -9.59
C GLY A 419 -11.77 -27.27 -9.37
N THR A 420 -11.51 -28.19 -8.43
CA THR A 420 -12.44 -29.27 -8.03
C THR A 420 -12.87 -29.17 -6.57
N SER A 421 -12.57 -28.06 -5.88
CA SER A 421 -12.67 -27.95 -4.42
C SER A 421 -13.40 -26.72 -3.91
N GLY A 422 -13.80 -25.76 -4.76
CA GLY A 422 -14.50 -24.57 -4.34
C GLY A 422 -15.53 -24.06 -5.34
N VAL A 423 -16.64 -23.47 -4.85
CA VAL A 423 -17.65 -22.80 -5.66
C VAL A 423 -18.29 -21.65 -4.87
N VAL A 424 -18.48 -20.54 -5.55
CA VAL A 424 -19.30 -19.43 -5.07
C VAL A 424 -20.66 -19.51 -5.76
N LEU A 425 -21.74 -19.34 -4.99
CA LEU A 425 -23.14 -19.37 -5.45
C LEU A 425 -23.78 -18.01 -5.18
N ALA A 426 -24.52 -17.47 -6.13
CA ALA A 426 -25.32 -16.25 -5.97
C ALA A 426 -26.75 -16.51 -6.45
N ASN A 427 -27.72 -16.43 -5.53
CA ASN A 427 -29.13 -16.52 -5.85
C ASN A 427 -29.66 -15.17 -6.37
N CYS A 428 -29.86 -15.06 -7.64
CA CYS A 428 -30.37 -13.83 -8.28
C CYS A 428 -31.90 -13.64 -8.11
N ASP A 429 -32.59 -14.62 -7.52
CA ASP A 429 -34.04 -14.57 -7.32
C ASP A 429 -34.39 -14.74 -5.83
N GLY A 430 -34.14 -13.69 -5.06
CA GLY A 430 -34.29 -13.71 -3.60
C GLY A 430 -33.02 -14.09 -2.85
N ASN A 431 -33.15 -14.53 -1.61
CA ASN A 431 -32.02 -14.83 -0.74
C ASN A 431 -31.91 -16.34 -0.46
N GLU A 432 -32.66 -16.86 0.48
CA GLU A 432 -32.56 -18.28 0.85
C GLU A 432 -33.04 -19.19 -0.27
N LYS A 433 -32.27 -20.26 -0.54
CA LYS A 433 -32.63 -21.22 -1.57
C LYS A 433 -31.99 -22.57 -1.37
N SER A 434 -32.79 -23.65 -1.44
CA SER A 434 -32.28 -25.00 -1.60
C SER A 434 -31.83 -25.22 -3.04
N VAL A 435 -30.63 -25.77 -3.22
CA VAL A 435 -30.03 -25.96 -4.54
C VAL A 435 -29.70 -27.40 -4.82
N SER A 436 -29.79 -27.77 -6.10
CA SER A 436 -29.33 -29.04 -6.68
C SER A 436 -28.67 -28.73 -8.02
N ILE A 437 -27.34 -28.58 -8.03
CA ILE A 437 -26.58 -28.06 -9.15
C ILE A 437 -25.65 -29.15 -9.69
N SER A 438 -25.88 -29.55 -10.93
CA SER A 438 -24.93 -30.37 -11.68
C SER A 438 -23.94 -29.53 -12.44
N GLY A 439 -22.79 -30.09 -12.73
CA GLY A 439 -21.82 -29.44 -13.64
C GLY A 439 -20.84 -28.47 -13.00
N THR A 440 -20.80 -28.29 -11.66
CA THR A 440 -19.79 -27.49 -10.97
C THR A 440 -18.38 -28.05 -11.16
N GLY A 441 -18.23 -29.36 -11.34
CA GLY A 441 -16.91 -29.99 -11.43
C GLY A 441 -16.28 -30.33 -10.08
N LEU A 442 -16.97 -30.05 -8.98
CA LEU A 442 -16.46 -30.34 -7.64
C LEU A 442 -16.34 -31.84 -7.40
N ALA A 443 -15.32 -32.25 -6.66
CA ALA A 443 -15.14 -33.63 -6.22
C ALA A 443 -16.26 -34.04 -5.27
N ASN A 444 -16.61 -35.35 -5.26
CA ASN A 444 -17.59 -35.87 -4.30
C ASN A 444 -17.10 -35.68 -2.86
N GLY A 445 -17.98 -35.23 -1.97
CA GLY A 445 -17.64 -34.98 -0.57
C GLY A 445 -18.61 -34.01 0.10
N THR A 446 -18.34 -33.70 1.37
CA THR A 446 -19.06 -32.71 2.14
C THR A 446 -18.23 -31.43 2.22
N TYR A 447 -18.87 -30.33 1.97
CA TYR A 447 -18.29 -28.99 1.93
C TYR A 447 -18.96 -28.10 2.96
N THR A 448 -18.34 -26.97 3.28
CA THR A 448 -18.93 -25.98 4.19
C THR A 448 -19.10 -24.67 3.45
N ASP A 449 -20.27 -24.06 3.57
CA ASP A 449 -20.48 -22.66 3.23
C ASP A 449 -19.87 -21.79 4.34
N THR A 450 -18.84 -21.04 4.04
CA THR A 450 -18.14 -20.22 5.04
C THR A 450 -18.92 -18.97 5.42
N VAL A 451 -19.94 -18.58 4.64
CA VAL A 451 -20.82 -17.46 4.96
C VAL A 451 -21.84 -17.81 6.04
N SER A 452 -22.51 -18.96 5.90
CA SER A 452 -23.59 -19.38 6.80
C SER A 452 -23.24 -20.54 7.74
N GLY A 453 -22.14 -21.24 7.47
CA GLY A 453 -21.79 -22.49 8.17
C GLY A 453 -22.56 -23.72 7.69
N ALA A 454 -23.49 -23.57 6.74
CA ALA A 454 -24.30 -24.66 6.21
C ALA A 454 -23.44 -25.73 5.51
N LYS A 455 -23.90 -26.98 5.58
CA LYS A 455 -23.25 -28.08 4.87
C LYS A 455 -23.82 -28.25 3.47
N PHE A 456 -22.92 -28.40 2.52
CA PHE A 456 -23.20 -28.81 1.15
C PHE A 456 -22.62 -30.18 0.89
N THR A 457 -23.24 -30.95 0.01
CA THR A 457 -22.78 -32.31 -0.36
C THR A 457 -22.69 -32.42 -1.86
N VAL A 458 -21.57 -32.94 -2.35
CA VAL A 458 -21.42 -33.37 -3.74
C VAL A 458 -21.48 -34.87 -3.81
N ALA A 459 -22.49 -35.38 -4.50
CA ALA A 459 -22.66 -36.82 -4.75
C ALA A 459 -22.97 -37.03 -6.25
N ASN A 460 -22.24 -37.93 -6.88
CA ASN A 460 -22.36 -38.22 -8.33
C ASN A 460 -22.28 -36.93 -9.20
N GLY A 461 -21.45 -35.98 -8.80
CA GLY A 461 -21.24 -34.69 -9.50
C GLY A 461 -22.37 -33.67 -9.33
N VAL A 462 -23.33 -33.91 -8.42
CA VAL A 462 -24.42 -32.98 -8.08
C VAL A 462 -24.15 -32.37 -6.72
N LEU A 463 -24.05 -31.03 -6.69
CA LEU A 463 -23.95 -30.23 -5.46
C LEU A 463 -25.34 -29.97 -4.90
N THR A 464 -25.58 -30.32 -3.65
CA THR A 464 -26.84 -30.06 -2.94
C THR A 464 -26.57 -29.32 -1.61
N GLY A 465 -27.45 -28.40 -1.23
CA GLY A 465 -27.35 -27.65 0.02
C GLY A 465 -28.32 -26.48 0.06
N ASN A 466 -28.17 -25.59 1.05
CA ASN A 466 -29.03 -24.41 1.21
C ASN A 466 -28.18 -23.14 1.23
N ILE A 467 -28.46 -22.22 0.32
CA ILE A 467 -27.95 -20.84 0.38
C ILE A 467 -28.69 -20.13 1.51
N GLY A 468 -27.96 -19.43 2.38
CA GLY A 468 -28.52 -18.70 3.50
C GLY A 468 -29.12 -17.33 3.15
N SER A 469 -29.48 -16.56 4.18
CA SER A 469 -30.23 -15.30 4.10
C SER A 469 -29.53 -14.17 3.33
N THR A 470 -28.22 -14.28 3.10
CA THR A 470 -27.46 -13.30 2.29
C THR A 470 -27.68 -13.47 0.78
N GLY A 471 -28.24 -14.60 0.35
CA GLY A 471 -28.36 -14.97 -1.07
C GLY A 471 -27.04 -15.39 -1.72
N VAL A 472 -25.98 -15.51 -0.92
CA VAL A 472 -24.64 -15.94 -1.35
C VAL A 472 -24.19 -17.12 -0.51
N ALA A 473 -23.54 -18.10 -1.13
CA ALA A 473 -22.80 -19.15 -0.43
C ALA A 473 -21.40 -19.30 -1.02
N VAL A 474 -20.41 -19.37 -0.14
CA VAL A 474 -18.99 -19.60 -0.47
C VAL A 474 -18.62 -20.97 0.05
N VAL A 475 -18.63 -21.95 -0.85
CA VAL A 475 -18.63 -23.37 -0.52
C VAL A 475 -17.30 -24.01 -0.89
N TYR A 476 -16.50 -24.38 0.09
CA TYR A 476 -15.26 -25.10 -0.12
C TYR A 476 -14.88 -25.93 1.13
N ASN A 477 -14.05 -26.93 0.97
CA ASN A 477 -13.40 -27.56 2.09
C ASN A 477 -12.09 -26.85 2.36
N GLY A 478 -11.82 -26.54 3.60
CA GLY A 478 -10.71 -25.72 4.08
C GLY A 478 -9.43 -25.89 3.27
N THR A 479 -8.60 -24.92 3.27
CA THR A 479 -7.44 -24.78 2.38
C THR A 479 -6.65 -26.09 2.28
N THR A 480 -6.60 -26.68 1.08
CA THR A 480 -5.60 -27.70 0.71
C THR A 480 -4.34 -27.00 0.17
N THR A 481 -4.27 -25.69 0.21
CA THR A 481 -3.10 -24.93 -0.23
C THR A 481 -1.99 -25.15 0.79
N PRO A 482 -0.82 -25.63 0.36
CA PRO A 482 0.32 -25.78 1.25
C PRO A 482 0.73 -24.41 1.80
N ARG A 483 1.03 -24.31 3.09
CA ARG A 483 1.46 -23.05 3.72
C ARG A 483 2.64 -23.27 4.63
N ASN A 484 3.44 -22.21 4.76
CA ASN A 484 4.42 -22.10 5.83
C ASN A 484 3.82 -21.32 6.99
N THR A 485 4.21 -21.68 8.20
CA THR A 485 4.00 -20.87 9.38
C THR A 485 5.36 -20.38 9.91
N CYS A 486 5.40 -19.18 10.45
CA CYS A 486 6.56 -18.63 11.14
C CYS A 486 6.10 -18.00 12.46
N SER A 487 6.80 -18.30 13.54
CA SER A 487 6.39 -17.86 14.89
C SER A 487 6.56 -16.36 15.15
N VAL A 488 7.27 -15.67 14.27
CA VAL A 488 7.54 -14.25 14.40
C VAL A 488 7.26 -13.57 13.07
N GLU A 489 6.41 -12.56 13.10
CA GLU A 489 6.10 -11.72 11.96
C GLU A 489 7.27 -10.81 11.56
N SER A 490 7.19 -10.26 10.34
CA SER A 490 8.14 -9.26 9.85
C SER A 490 8.20 -8.07 10.80
N GLY A 491 9.39 -7.61 11.12
CA GLY A 491 9.57 -6.48 12.01
C GLY A 491 10.98 -6.38 12.59
N ASP A 492 11.13 -5.46 13.50
CA ASP A 492 12.39 -5.23 14.19
C ASP A 492 12.60 -6.25 15.32
N PHE A 493 13.83 -6.72 15.48
CA PHE A 493 14.21 -7.51 16.66
C PHE A 493 15.42 -6.91 17.37
N LYS A 494 15.47 -7.08 18.69
CA LYS A 494 16.54 -6.60 19.55
C LYS A 494 17.39 -7.77 20.04
N GLY A 495 18.67 -7.54 20.14
CA GLY A 495 19.63 -8.57 20.56
C GLY A 495 20.46 -9.09 19.39
N ASP A 496 21.30 -10.08 19.67
CA ASP A 496 22.25 -10.61 18.70
C ASP A 496 21.57 -11.51 17.67
N THR A 497 20.56 -12.25 18.10
CA THR A 497 19.84 -13.20 17.24
C THR A 497 18.35 -13.24 17.56
N ILE A 498 17.56 -13.69 16.57
CA ILE A 498 16.15 -14.03 16.71
C ILE A 498 15.96 -15.52 16.40
N THR A 499 15.09 -16.19 17.16
CA THR A 499 14.71 -17.59 16.89
C THR A 499 13.34 -17.60 16.18
N LEU A 500 13.28 -18.25 15.04
CA LEU A 500 12.09 -18.39 14.21
C LEU A 500 11.71 -19.88 14.19
N ASN A 501 10.51 -20.19 14.68
CA ASN A 501 9.95 -21.53 14.55
C ASN A 501 9.14 -21.56 13.25
N LEU A 502 9.56 -22.42 12.33
CA LEU A 502 8.93 -22.61 11.03
C LEU A 502 8.12 -23.90 11.06
N GLY A 503 6.93 -23.87 10.53
CA GLY A 503 6.05 -25.04 10.40
C GLY A 503 5.47 -25.16 9.01
N LEU A 504 4.77 -26.28 8.77
CA LEU A 504 4.08 -26.59 7.53
C LEU A 504 2.61 -26.90 7.82
N ASP A 505 1.74 -26.29 7.04
CA ASP A 505 0.30 -26.57 7.05
C ASP A 505 -0.13 -26.99 5.64
N ASN A 506 -0.82 -28.13 5.54
CA ASN A 506 -1.23 -28.74 4.27
C ASN A 506 -0.09 -28.96 3.25
N ALA A 507 1.15 -29.08 3.71
CA ALA A 507 2.34 -29.23 2.86
C ALA A 507 3.10 -30.51 3.20
N ALA A 508 3.63 -31.17 2.19
CA ALA A 508 4.48 -32.36 2.34
C ALA A 508 5.92 -31.96 2.70
N SER A 509 6.36 -30.81 2.24
CA SER A 509 7.69 -30.25 2.51
C SER A 509 7.71 -28.74 2.28
N GLY A 510 8.71 -28.09 2.87
CA GLY A 510 9.00 -26.67 2.63
C GLY A 510 10.49 -26.44 2.46
N THR A 511 10.84 -25.24 2.02
CA THR A 511 12.23 -24.75 2.06
C THR A 511 12.27 -23.40 2.75
N TYR A 512 13.38 -23.10 3.38
CA TYR A 512 13.70 -21.73 3.80
C TYR A 512 15.00 -21.26 3.14
N CYS A 513 15.05 -19.97 2.86
CA CYS A 513 16.21 -19.30 2.28
C CYS A 513 16.40 -17.96 3.02
N ILE A 514 17.59 -17.71 3.53
CA ILE A 514 17.95 -16.44 4.18
C ILE A 514 18.69 -15.61 3.14
N ASP A 515 18.16 -14.44 2.80
CA ASP A 515 18.61 -13.57 1.70
C ASP A 515 18.76 -14.37 0.39
N ASN A 516 19.96 -14.48 -0.14
CA ASN A 516 20.27 -15.23 -1.36
C ASN A 516 21.00 -16.56 -1.08
N SER A 517 20.87 -17.10 0.15
CA SER A 517 21.49 -18.39 0.49
C SER A 517 20.82 -19.54 -0.28
N LYS A 518 21.50 -20.69 -0.31
CA LYS A 518 20.90 -21.90 -0.87
C LYS A 518 19.68 -22.33 -0.04
N PRO A 519 18.51 -22.60 -0.66
CA PRO A 519 17.34 -23.10 0.05
C PRO A 519 17.62 -24.39 0.81
N VAL A 520 17.14 -24.44 2.06
CA VAL A 520 17.23 -25.62 2.94
C VAL A 520 15.84 -26.24 3.07
N THR A 521 15.72 -27.55 2.78
CA THR A 521 14.45 -28.27 2.84
C THR A 521 14.12 -28.75 4.26
N TYR A 522 12.83 -28.70 4.63
CA TYR A 522 12.30 -29.27 5.86
C TYR A 522 10.93 -29.94 5.62
N THR A 523 10.56 -30.91 6.45
CA THR A 523 9.35 -31.73 6.30
C THR A 523 8.48 -31.76 7.57
N GLY A 524 8.78 -30.91 8.53
CA GLY A 524 8.06 -30.75 9.80
C GLY A 524 8.53 -29.50 10.49
N ASP A 525 8.05 -29.27 11.71
CA ASP A 525 8.40 -28.07 12.46
C ASP A 525 9.89 -28.03 12.76
N ILE A 526 10.51 -26.87 12.50
CA ILE A 526 11.93 -26.62 12.78
C ILE A 526 12.11 -25.26 13.44
N ALA A 527 13.18 -25.12 14.21
CA ALA A 527 13.62 -23.82 14.74
C ALA A 527 14.92 -23.39 14.04
N ILE A 528 14.95 -22.19 13.53
CA ILE A 528 16.15 -21.58 12.98
C ILE A 528 16.52 -20.35 13.82
N ARG A 529 17.81 -20.03 13.90
CA ARG A 529 18.32 -18.88 14.60
C ARG A 529 19.11 -18.02 13.64
N VAL A 530 18.71 -16.76 13.49
CA VAL A 530 19.29 -15.82 12.52
C VAL A 530 19.70 -14.52 13.22
N GLY A 531 20.61 -13.75 12.64
CA GLY A 531 20.98 -12.43 13.13
C GLY A 531 22.42 -12.26 13.56
N SER A 532 23.16 -13.35 13.96
CA SER A 532 24.56 -13.24 14.43
C SER A 532 25.48 -12.61 13.39
N ASP A 533 25.25 -12.87 12.12
CA ASP A 533 26.11 -12.43 11.01
C ASP A 533 25.73 -11.05 10.46
N TYR A 534 24.74 -10.40 11.07
CA TYR A 534 24.20 -9.11 10.65
C TYR A 534 24.55 -8.00 11.63
N THR A 535 24.85 -6.82 11.10
CA THR A 535 25.08 -5.62 11.91
C THR A 535 23.74 -4.91 12.22
N TYR A 536 23.75 -4.03 13.22
CA TYR A 536 22.55 -3.25 13.56
C TYR A 536 22.13 -2.35 12.41
N GLY A 537 20.83 -2.34 12.09
CA GLY A 537 20.23 -1.63 10.98
C GLY A 537 20.18 -2.46 9.69
N GLU A 538 20.77 -3.65 9.63
CA GLU A 538 20.63 -4.55 8.50
C GLU A 538 19.33 -5.35 8.56
N THR A 539 18.78 -5.63 7.39
CA THR A 539 17.54 -6.41 7.21
C THR A 539 17.87 -7.80 6.69
N ILE A 540 17.28 -8.80 7.32
CA ILE A 540 17.33 -10.21 6.96
C ILE A 540 16.05 -10.54 6.19
N ASN A 541 16.15 -11.06 4.99
CA ASN A 541 15.00 -11.55 4.23
C ASN A 541 14.92 -13.07 4.37
N LEU A 542 13.84 -13.57 4.95
CA LEU A 542 13.55 -14.99 5.04
C LEU A 542 12.48 -15.34 4.01
N THR A 543 12.84 -16.14 3.01
CA THR A 543 11.89 -16.65 2.03
C THR A 543 11.56 -18.11 2.35
N LEU A 544 10.28 -18.39 2.52
CA LEU A 544 9.74 -19.72 2.79
C LEU A 544 8.96 -20.22 1.59
N THR A 545 9.14 -21.48 1.20
CA THR A 545 8.23 -22.16 0.26
C THR A 545 7.60 -23.36 0.95
N ALA A 546 6.34 -23.66 0.62
CA ALA A 546 5.65 -24.87 1.03
C ALA A 546 5.05 -25.58 -0.18
N THR A 547 5.13 -26.90 -0.25
CA THR A 547 4.56 -27.68 -1.35
C THR A 547 3.90 -28.96 -0.87
N ASP A 548 2.77 -29.30 -1.50
CA ASP A 548 2.09 -30.60 -1.37
C ASP A 548 2.50 -31.60 -2.48
N GLY A 549 3.47 -31.20 -3.33
CA GLY A 549 3.91 -31.95 -4.51
C GLY A 549 3.16 -31.61 -5.80
N LYS A 550 2.09 -30.81 -5.72
CA LYS A 550 1.33 -30.28 -6.87
C LYS A 550 1.30 -28.76 -6.87
N ASN A 551 1.04 -28.17 -5.72
CA ASN A 551 0.99 -26.74 -5.52
C ASN A 551 2.20 -26.29 -4.70
N THR A 552 2.64 -25.06 -4.91
CA THR A 552 3.73 -24.45 -4.14
C THR A 552 3.33 -23.02 -3.82
N THR A 553 3.50 -22.62 -2.56
CA THR A 553 3.35 -21.26 -2.11
C THR A 553 4.68 -20.70 -1.63
N THR A 554 4.84 -19.39 -1.71
CA THR A 554 6.04 -18.68 -1.25
C THR A 554 5.62 -17.50 -0.37
N THR A 555 6.26 -17.38 0.79
CA THR A 555 6.06 -16.27 1.73
C THR A 555 7.41 -15.68 2.07
N THR A 556 7.51 -14.36 2.20
CA THR A 556 8.76 -13.67 2.57
C THR A 556 8.54 -12.83 3.82
N TYR A 557 9.44 -12.99 4.79
CA TYR A 557 9.51 -12.19 6.02
C TYR A 557 10.75 -11.32 5.99
N LYS A 558 10.67 -10.16 6.63
CA LYS A 558 11.79 -9.22 6.77
C LYS A 558 12.02 -8.89 8.24
N TYR A 559 13.24 -9.08 8.73
CA TYR A 559 13.60 -8.79 10.13
C TYR A 559 14.76 -7.81 10.15
N THR A 560 14.59 -6.65 10.81
CA THR A 560 15.64 -5.65 10.94
C THR A 560 16.27 -5.75 12.32
N LYS A 561 17.59 -5.97 12.37
CA LYS A 561 18.33 -6.07 13.63
C LYS A 561 18.48 -4.70 14.26
N GLN A 562 17.87 -4.50 15.41
CA GLN A 562 17.97 -3.27 16.19
C GLN A 562 18.88 -3.44 17.38
N LYS A 563 19.61 -2.38 17.73
CA LYS A 563 20.37 -2.35 18.97
C LYS A 563 19.38 -2.48 20.15
N SER A 564 19.63 -3.39 21.06
CA SER A 564 18.89 -3.41 22.33
C SER A 564 19.04 -2.03 22.97
N ALA A 565 17.94 -1.42 23.41
CA ALA A 565 18.05 -0.27 24.28
C ALA A 565 18.81 -0.75 25.51
N SER A 566 20.10 -0.41 25.60
CA SER A 566 20.82 -0.53 26.84
C SER A 566 20.19 0.47 27.81
N SER A 567 20.17 0.17 29.10
CA SER A 567 19.76 1.13 30.12
C SER A 567 20.79 2.28 30.26
N GLY A 568 21.67 2.47 29.26
CA GLY A 568 22.70 3.48 29.25
C GLY A 568 22.18 4.87 28.91
N VAL A 569 22.85 5.88 29.42
CA VAL A 569 22.66 7.28 29.01
C VAL A 569 23.53 7.54 27.79
N TYR A 570 22.98 8.23 26.79
CA TYR A 570 23.68 8.52 25.55
C TYR A 570 23.77 10.00 25.29
N VAL A 571 24.87 10.41 24.66
CA VAL A 571 25.07 11.76 24.13
C VAL A 571 24.93 11.70 22.61
N PHE A 572 24.09 12.57 22.06
CA PHE A 572 23.85 12.68 20.61
C PHE A 572 24.42 13.99 20.06
N PHE A 573 24.93 13.93 18.82
CA PHE A 573 25.48 15.06 18.12
C PHE A 573 24.95 15.13 16.69
N ALA A 574 24.26 16.26 16.36
CA ALA A 574 23.82 16.58 15.02
C ALA A 574 24.92 17.36 14.26
N SER A 575 25.60 16.70 13.34
CA SER A 575 26.80 17.23 12.68
C SER A 575 26.52 18.29 11.60
N GLU A 576 25.34 18.27 10.97
CA GLU A 576 25.01 19.10 9.79
C GLU A 576 25.35 20.59 9.93
N LYS A 577 24.98 21.21 11.04
CA LYS A 577 25.29 22.64 11.27
C LYS A 577 26.78 22.90 11.41
N ARG A 578 27.55 21.97 11.94
CA ARG A 578 29.00 22.11 12.14
C ARG A 578 29.77 21.82 10.87
N GLU A 579 29.32 20.88 10.06
CA GLU A 579 29.89 20.59 8.75
C GLU A 579 29.73 21.78 7.79
N THR A 580 28.59 22.44 7.82
CA THR A 580 28.31 23.62 6.96
C THR A 580 28.94 24.90 7.47
N SER A 581 28.81 25.24 8.78
CA SER A 581 29.23 26.51 9.35
C SER A 581 30.68 26.55 9.81
N SER A 582 31.22 25.42 10.29
CA SER A 582 32.55 25.32 10.88
C SER A 582 33.50 24.38 10.15
N LYS A 583 33.03 23.75 9.06
CA LYS A 583 33.77 22.80 8.22
C LYS A 583 34.30 21.57 8.98
N TRP A 584 33.62 21.18 10.05
CA TRP A 584 33.95 19.98 10.81
C TRP A 584 33.80 18.72 9.95
N LYS A 585 34.64 17.72 10.23
CA LYS A 585 34.65 16.45 9.50
C LYS A 585 34.72 15.27 10.44
N ALA A 586 33.98 14.22 10.12
CA ALA A 586 34.12 12.93 10.82
C ALA A 586 35.55 12.39 10.72
N PRO A 587 36.03 11.60 11.69
CA PRO A 587 35.27 11.14 12.87
C PRO A 587 35.08 12.23 13.93
N TYR A 588 33.97 12.14 14.64
CA TYR A 588 33.65 13.02 15.77
C TYR A 588 33.93 12.29 17.08
N TYR A 589 34.25 13.10 18.12
CA TYR A 589 34.53 12.64 19.46
C TYR A 589 33.74 13.45 20.47
N VAL A 590 33.43 12.87 21.62
CA VAL A 590 32.81 13.52 22.75
C VAL A 590 33.65 13.30 24.02
N TYR A 591 34.07 14.40 24.64
CA TYR A 591 34.69 14.42 25.92
C TYR A 591 33.65 14.72 26.99
N ILE A 592 33.45 13.83 27.95
CA ILE A 592 32.44 13.91 28.99
C ILE A 592 33.16 14.01 30.33
N TYR A 593 32.84 15.02 31.13
CA TYR A 593 33.52 15.32 32.40
C TYR A 593 32.57 16.00 33.39
N ASP A 594 32.91 15.94 34.69
CA ASP A 594 32.22 16.70 35.73
C ASP A 594 32.92 18.05 35.92
N GLU A 595 32.16 19.16 35.92
CA GLU A 595 32.67 20.55 35.95
C GLU A 595 32.82 21.09 37.37
N GLU A 596 32.48 20.37 38.43
CA GLU A 596 32.50 20.89 39.78
C GLU A 596 33.90 21.11 40.28
N SER A 597 34.33 22.37 40.32
CA SER A 597 35.68 22.79 40.70
C SER A 597 35.97 22.76 42.20
N SER A 598 35.00 22.37 43.04
CA SER A 598 35.14 22.29 44.49
C SER A 598 35.52 20.90 44.99
N LYS A 599 35.65 19.92 44.12
CA LYS A 599 36.00 18.54 44.45
C LYS A 599 37.53 18.37 44.52
N GLU A 600 37.98 17.55 45.45
CA GLU A 600 39.37 17.10 45.54
C GLU A 600 39.75 16.19 44.34
N GLU A 601 38.77 15.64 43.68
CA GLU A 601 38.91 14.78 42.49
C GLU A 601 38.08 15.32 41.32
N THR A 602 38.58 15.19 40.12
CA THR A 602 37.85 15.46 38.88
C THR A 602 37.53 14.14 38.18
N TYR A 603 36.38 14.10 37.48
CA TYR A 603 35.89 12.90 36.82
C TYR A 603 35.73 13.11 35.33
N LYS A 604 36.16 12.15 34.52
CA LYS A 604 36.03 12.15 33.05
C LYS A 604 35.76 10.75 32.53
N ALA A 605 34.95 10.65 31.45
CA ALA A 605 34.63 9.37 30.84
C ALA A 605 35.84 8.69 30.16
N SER A 606 36.72 9.51 29.58
CA SER A 606 37.96 9.08 28.94
C SER A 606 38.89 10.27 28.79
N ASN A 607 40.18 10.00 28.51
CA ASN A 607 41.14 11.06 28.20
C ASN A 607 40.80 11.77 26.91
N TRP A 608 41.24 13.05 26.78
CA TRP A 608 41.06 13.84 25.54
C TRP A 608 41.63 13.13 24.32
N PRO A 609 40.95 13.11 23.15
CA PRO A 609 39.79 13.90 22.76
C PRO A 609 38.43 13.33 23.17
N GLY A 610 38.39 12.33 24.01
CA GLY A 610 37.15 11.71 24.44
C GLY A 610 36.81 10.44 23.67
N THR A 611 35.58 9.98 23.80
CA THR A 611 35.07 8.78 23.15
C THR A 611 34.71 9.07 21.71
N LYS A 612 35.19 8.23 20.79
CA LYS A 612 34.79 8.30 19.37
C LYS A 612 33.30 7.99 19.25
N MET A 613 32.58 8.86 18.55
CA MET A 613 31.15 8.72 18.33
C MET A 613 30.84 7.78 17.16
N ASN A 614 29.78 7.00 17.31
CA ASN A 614 29.22 6.16 16.26
C ASN A 614 28.16 6.91 15.49
N TYR A 615 28.00 6.62 14.19
CA TYR A 615 26.96 7.20 13.37
C TYR A 615 25.74 6.30 13.31
N ASP A 616 24.58 6.85 13.63
CA ASP A 616 23.30 6.17 13.47
C ASP A 616 22.63 6.64 12.16
N LYS A 617 22.52 5.73 11.20
CA LYS A 617 21.92 6.00 9.89
C LYS A 617 20.41 6.28 9.97
N ALA A 618 19.73 5.72 10.97
CA ALA A 618 18.27 5.87 11.09
C ALA A 618 17.90 7.28 11.56
N THR A 619 18.67 7.87 12.47
CA THR A 619 18.42 9.21 12.99
C THR A 619 19.26 10.29 12.32
N GLY A 620 20.32 9.94 11.60
CA GLY A 620 21.30 10.87 11.05
C GLY A 620 22.22 11.53 12.09
N TYR A 621 22.22 11.04 13.33
CA TYR A 621 23.02 11.59 14.42
C TYR A 621 24.23 10.73 14.73
N TYR A 622 25.27 11.38 15.25
CA TYR A 622 26.37 10.70 15.92
C TYR A 622 26.01 10.51 17.40
N TYR A 623 26.42 9.39 18.00
CA TYR A 623 26.15 9.09 19.40
C TYR A 623 27.32 8.42 20.10
N ALA A 624 27.38 8.59 21.42
CA ALA A 624 28.26 7.85 22.31
C ALA A 624 27.53 7.55 23.62
N GLU A 625 27.80 6.40 24.22
CA GLU A 625 27.30 6.01 25.52
C GLU A 625 28.13 6.68 26.62
N VAL A 626 27.48 7.20 27.65
CA VAL A 626 28.14 7.65 28.88
C VAL A 626 28.51 6.39 29.67
N PRO A 627 29.80 6.12 29.92
CA PRO A 627 30.16 4.89 30.58
C PRO A 627 29.71 4.88 32.05
N THR A 628 29.50 3.68 32.59
CA THR A 628 29.11 3.46 33.99
C THR A 628 30.28 3.58 34.94
N THR A 629 31.51 3.52 34.42
CA THR A 629 32.75 3.80 35.15
C THR A 629 33.47 4.96 34.48
N CYS A 630 34.23 5.73 35.24
CA CYS A 630 34.95 6.89 34.74
C CYS A 630 36.37 6.95 35.32
N ILE A 631 37.17 7.86 34.82
CA ILE A 631 38.51 8.15 35.34
C ILE A 631 38.38 9.26 36.37
N ALA A 632 38.79 8.97 37.61
CA ALA A 632 39.01 9.98 38.65
C ALA A 632 40.45 10.47 38.57
N THR A 633 40.68 11.76 38.69
CA THR A 633 42.00 12.37 38.77
C THR A 633 42.06 13.14 40.09
N ASP A 634 43.02 12.74 40.98
CA ASP A 634 43.23 13.37 42.30
C ASP A 634 44.01 14.69 42.18
N ALA A 635 44.23 15.35 43.32
CA ALA A 635 44.96 16.62 43.39
C ALA A 635 46.46 16.48 43.02
N ASP A 636 47.01 15.26 43.05
CA ASP A 636 48.38 14.95 42.65
C ASP A 636 48.48 14.46 41.20
N GLU A 637 47.39 14.62 40.40
CA GLU A 637 47.27 14.21 39.00
C GLU A 637 47.34 12.69 38.78
N ASN A 638 47.09 11.85 39.79
CA ASN A 638 47.01 10.40 39.64
C ASN A 638 45.62 10.00 39.13
N GLU A 639 45.59 9.15 38.12
CA GLU A 639 44.35 8.62 37.56
C GLU A 639 44.00 7.26 38.12
N SER A 640 42.72 7.06 38.46
CA SER A 640 42.15 5.78 38.90
C SER A 640 40.79 5.54 38.33
N GLU A 641 40.36 4.27 38.25
CA GLU A 641 38.98 3.95 37.87
C GLU A 641 38.00 4.30 38.98
N SER A 642 36.90 4.93 38.66
CA SER A 642 35.87 5.36 39.62
C SER A 642 34.46 4.97 39.13
N ASN A 643 33.60 4.66 40.09
CA ASN A 643 32.17 4.45 39.86
C ASN A 643 31.34 5.75 40.03
N PHE A 644 31.98 6.91 39.91
CA PHE A 644 31.23 8.17 39.93
C PHE A 644 30.26 8.21 38.77
N ASP A 645 28.99 8.53 39.04
CA ASP A 645 27.91 8.49 38.08
C ASP A 645 27.88 9.78 37.23
N LEU A 646 28.72 9.81 36.19
CA LEU A 646 28.71 10.90 35.20
C LEU A 646 27.38 11.00 34.47
N ALA A 647 26.64 9.92 34.35
CA ALA A 647 25.40 9.91 33.61
C ALA A 647 24.28 10.71 34.31
N HIS A 648 24.32 10.80 35.64
CA HIS A 648 23.27 11.46 36.42
C HIS A 648 23.77 12.63 37.27
N SER A 649 25.05 13.01 37.18
CA SER A 649 25.55 14.22 37.83
C SER A 649 25.01 15.50 37.19
N ALA A 650 24.52 16.42 38.02
CA ALA A 650 24.02 17.73 37.55
C ALA A 650 25.14 18.60 36.95
N ASN A 651 26.38 18.31 37.27
CA ASN A 651 27.56 19.06 36.84
C ASN A 651 28.26 18.44 35.62
N THR A 652 27.75 17.35 35.07
CA THR A 652 28.35 16.72 33.89
C THR A 652 28.22 17.63 32.68
N ARG A 653 29.31 17.77 31.95
CA ARG A 653 29.45 18.56 30.73
C ARG A 653 30.02 17.71 29.61
N VAL A 654 29.74 18.16 28.38
CA VAL A 654 30.25 17.49 27.18
C VAL A 654 30.91 18.48 26.24
N ILE A 655 32.04 18.08 25.66
CA ILE A 655 32.71 18.84 24.59
C ILE A 655 32.78 17.95 23.35
N PHE A 656 32.26 18.45 22.26
CA PHE A 656 32.39 17.77 20.95
C PHE A 656 33.61 18.29 20.20
N CYS A 657 34.33 17.43 19.52
CA CYS A 657 35.40 17.80 18.60
C CYS A 657 35.41 16.91 17.36
N ASP A 658 36.01 17.43 16.31
CA ASP A 658 36.24 16.68 15.07
C ASP A 658 37.72 16.27 14.95
N SER A 659 38.05 15.52 13.88
CA SER A 659 39.40 15.03 13.62
C SER A 659 40.46 16.14 13.48
N SER A 660 40.06 17.39 13.19
CA SER A 660 41.00 18.52 13.05
C SER A 660 41.42 19.14 14.39
N ASN A 661 40.63 18.88 15.46
CA ASN A 661 40.81 19.48 16.78
C ASN A 661 41.28 18.50 17.86
N VAL A 662 41.54 17.23 17.52
CA VAL A 662 41.95 16.18 18.52
C VAL A 662 43.26 16.48 19.23
N ASN A 663 44.14 17.30 18.68
CA ASN A 663 45.42 17.65 19.27
C ASN A 663 45.39 18.94 20.12
N SER A 664 44.27 19.62 20.20
CA SER A 664 44.14 20.82 21.04
C SER A 664 43.38 20.45 22.31
N ALA A 665 44.06 20.33 23.44
CA ALA A 665 43.43 20.14 24.73
C ALA A 665 42.36 21.23 24.96
N PRO A 666 41.21 20.90 25.61
CA PRO A 666 40.23 21.91 25.96
C PRO A 666 40.89 22.93 26.87
N ARG A 667 40.88 24.19 26.48
CA ARG A 667 41.28 25.25 27.40
C ARG A 667 40.18 25.38 28.44
N GLN A 668 40.48 25.04 29.67
CA GLN A 668 39.67 25.47 30.82
C GLN A 668 39.59 27.00 30.79
N TYR A 669 38.39 27.52 30.66
CA TYR A 669 38.10 28.95 30.83
C TYR A 669 37.34 29.11 32.13
#